data_52640913124e58104602835202416a6c
#
_entry.id   52640913124e58104602835202416a6c
#
_cell.length_a   1.000
_cell.length_b   1.000
_cell.length_c   1.000
_cell.angle_alpha   90.00
_cell.angle_beta   90.00
_cell.angle_gamma   90.00
#
_symmetry.space_group_name_H-M   'P 1'
#
loop_
_entity.id
_entity.type
_entity.pdbx_description
1 polymer ?
#
loop_
_entity_poly.entity_id
_entity_poly.type
_entity_poly.pdbx_seq_one_letter_code
_entity_poly.pdbx_strand_id
1 'polypeptide(L)'
;MANFLIGRGELITEKMDPPNKFRRPGDEVYTFSAVKNRILPKLVKISEGMVDRNSRELPGNLDVIRVVMNPSYTARSNFPTRFLKEAGLNPIGSKNTRIKPEKWSKKKPVEETLTTEIFVSGTKDVLIELPNFIKSLDENSKVAKEFIHIEEISEILPEDKIKKGVLDNPKVMFFEIGLHIDDDKDLIYKKFKELVNELQGTVYDDCAIYTGSLCFVPIKIDNKKILDIAKFSMVRLIRNVSYLRELQPIRNITSIGVKCELPELPPLSTKPKVAILDGGIPHNHILENWLTKVHLGDEEANDIAELNQHGLGVTSAFLFGSLLPRTTALQPYSYVHHIRVLDDKTATDDPFELYRTLKLIQDVLVSKAYEFINLSLGPNLCVSDDDVHPWSSVIDQELSDGKTLLTVAAGNNGELDPNSGNNRIQIPSDSVNSLVVGASNSNKPNWEKACYSAVGPGRVPGRVKPDVVAFGGDVDEYFHVLSPDSSSTIAPTCGTSFAAPLVLRQAVGIRSILGEEITPIALKALLIHTANTNGHNQDLVGWGKIENNISKIIQCEDGEARILYQGYLEPGKYLKANIPLPETVKDGIVEITASLCFACDVDSEHSSAYTQSGLEITFRPHTDKFNKAGTAIETAPFFSNGGASNELERRLKEHKWETVLHKKKNKQASSLKNPFFEIHHIARENATLPKKPKAIPYAMVITVKSRKNMNLYNDILQTYVNRLSPLKPKVDISINL
;
A
#
# COMPACT_ATOMS: atom_id res chain seq x y z
N MET A 1 -24.50 28.10 -14.76
CA MET A 1 -23.23 27.50 -15.26
C MET A 1 -22.86 26.37 -14.33
N ALA A 2 -22.29 25.27 -14.83
CA ALA A 2 -21.88 24.17 -13.99
C ALA A 2 -20.74 24.60 -13.05
N ASN A 3 -20.81 24.22 -11.78
CA ASN A 3 -19.79 24.45 -10.76
C ASN A 3 -18.71 23.37 -10.89
N PHE A 4 -17.58 23.67 -11.55
CA PHE A 4 -16.51 22.68 -11.72
C PHE A 4 -15.61 22.57 -10.49
N LEU A 5 -14.93 21.43 -10.35
CA LEU A 5 -13.83 21.22 -9.42
C LEU A 5 -12.89 22.44 -9.46
N ILE A 6 -12.53 22.94 -8.29
CA ILE A 6 -11.63 24.10 -8.16
C ILE A 6 -10.20 23.59 -8.03
N GLY A 7 -9.33 24.04 -8.90
CA GLY A 7 -7.90 23.72 -8.85
C GLY A 7 -7.07 24.80 -8.16
N ARG A 8 -5.75 24.55 -8.12
CA ARG A 8 -4.73 25.46 -7.59
C ARG A 8 -4.84 25.70 -6.08
N GLY A 9 -5.39 24.73 -5.34
CA GLY A 9 -5.47 24.79 -3.88
C GLY A 9 -4.12 25.00 -3.19
N GLU A 10 -3.02 24.58 -3.81
CA GLU A 10 -1.65 24.84 -3.34
C GLU A 10 -1.32 26.34 -3.25
N LEU A 11 -1.96 27.22 -4.00
CA LEU A 11 -1.75 28.67 -3.91
C LEU A 11 -2.39 29.31 -2.66
N ILE A 12 -3.23 28.57 -1.95
CA ILE A 12 -3.76 29.00 -0.65
C ILE A 12 -3.14 28.22 0.51
N THR A 13 -2.01 27.56 0.27
CA THR A 13 -1.21 26.95 1.34
C THR A 13 -0.11 27.92 1.81
N GLU A 14 0.30 27.73 3.07
CA GLU A 14 1.36 28.55 3.69
C GLU A 14 2.38 27.62 4.37
N LYS A 15 3.66 27.95 4.29
CA LYS A 15 4.69 27.27 5.08
C LYS A 15 4.53 27.65 6.55
N MET A 16 4.71 26.69 7.44
CA MET A 16 4.64 26.94 8.88
C MET A 16 5.96 26.58 9.55
N ASP A 17 6.28 27.31 10.60
CA ASP A 17 7.34 26.91 11.52
C ASP A 17 6.90 25.73 12.37
N PRO A 18 7.83 24.86 12.79
CA PRO A 18 7.54 23.75 13.67
C PRO A 18 6.89 24.28 14.97
N PRO A 19 5.72 23.77 15.38
CA PRO A 19 5.13 24.17 16.63
C PRO A 19 6.02 23.76 17.80
N ASN A 20 6.16 24.61 18.82
CA ASN A 20 6.87 24.29 20.05
C ASN A 20 6.16 23.11 20.74
N LYS A 21 6.66 21.90 20.53
CA LYS A 21 6.15 20.69 21.19
C LYS A 21 6.87 20.52 22.53
N PHE A 22 6.26 20.91 23.60
CA PHE A 22 6.71 20.48 24.95
C PHE A 22 6.39 18.98 25.10
N ARG A 23 7.40 18.14 25.04
CA ARG A 23 7.28 16.74 25.46
C ARG A 23 7.27 16.71 26.98
N ARG A 24 6.17 16.25 27.57
CA ARG A 24 6.21 15.78 28.96
C ARG A 24 6.95 14.43 28.95
N PRO A 25 7.97 14.22 29.79
CA PRO A 25 8.53 12.90 29.98
C PRO A 25 7.38 11.95 30.33
N GLY A 26 7.22 10.86 29.60
CA GLY A 26 6.29 9.81 29.97
C GLY A 26 6.80 9.12 31.24
N ASP A 27 5.90 8.62 32.07
CA ASP A 27 6.26 7.75 33.20
C ASP A 27 6.95 6.49 32.65
N GLU A 28 8.13 6.17 33.16
CA GLU A 28 8.84 4.94 32.84
C GLU A 28 8.05 3.73 33.32
N VAL A 29 7.88 2.73 32.44
CA VAL A 29 7.13 1.51 32.76
C VAL A 29 7.93 0.60 33.69
N TYR A 30 9.24 0.55 33.47
CA TYR A 30 10.18 -0.28 34.24
C TYR A 30 11.33 0.55 34.78
N THR A 31 11.92 0.06 35.88
CA THR A 31 13.24 0.49 36.34
C THR A 31 14.34 -0.26 35.58
N PHE A 32 15.54 0.31 35.50
CA PHE A 32 16.71 -0.34 34.91
C PHE A 32 17.01 -1.70 35.55
N SER A 33 16.98 -1.77 36.88
CA SER A 33 17.22 -3.01 37.64
C SER A 33 16.21 -4.12 37.28
N ALA A 34 14.92 -3.77 37.11
CA ALA A 34 13.89 -4.75 36.75
C ALA A 34 14.16 -5.34 35.35
N VAL A 35 14.47 -4.50 34.36
CA VAL A 35 14.77 -4.95 32.99
C VAL A 35 16.08 -5.75 32.96
N LYS A 36 17.13 -5.28 33.64
CA LYS A 36 18.41 -6.00 33.75
C LYS A 36 18.22 -7.40 34.33
N ASN A 37 17.50 -7.54 35.42
CA ASN A 37 17.26 -8.84 36.06
C ASN A 37 16.46 -9.82 35.18
N ARG A 38 15.57 -9.30 34.33
CA ARG A 38 14.77 -10.11 33.39
C ARG A 38 15.57 -10.53 32.16
N ILE A 39 16.38 -9.62 31.58
CA ILE A 39 17.06 -9.84 30.30
C ILE A 39 18.42 -10.54 30.49
N LEU A 40 19.17 -10.22 31.53
CA LEU A 40 20.53 -10.73 31.72
C LEU A 40 20.65 -12.27 31.72
N PRO A 41 19.76 -13.04 32.38
CA PRO A 41 19.83 -14.50 32.32
C PRO A 41 19.66 -15.06 30.90
N LYS A 42 18.79 -14.42 30.09
CA LYS A 42 18.59 -14.80 28.69
C LYS A 42 19.83 -14.51 27.84
N LEU A 43 20.48 -13.38 28.07
CA LEU A 43 21.72 -13.03 27.37
C LEU A 43 22.88 -13.96 27.72
N VAL A 44 22.97 -14.40 28.98
CA VAL A 44 23.96 -15.41 29.39
C VAL A 44 23.76 -16.70 28.61
N LYS A 45 22.50 -17.16 28.48
CA LYS A 45 22.18 -18.36 27.70
C LYS A 45 22.54 -18.20 26.23
N ILE A 46 22.25 -17.04 25.62
CA ILE A 46 22.65 -16.72 24.23
C ILE A 46 24.18 -16.77 24.10
N SER A 47 24.92 -16.11 25.01
CA SER A 47 26.38 -16.08 25.03
C SER A 47 26.99 -17.47 25.10
N GLU A 48 26.46 -18.33 25.98
CA GLU A 48 26.88 -19.74 26.11
C GLU A 48 26.61 -20.52 24.82
N GLY A 49 25.42 -20.38 24.23
CA GLY A 49 25.06 -21.04 22.96
C GLY A 49 25.93 -20.58 21.78
N MET A 50 26.42 -19.33 21.79
CA MET A 50 27.31 -18.81 20.73
C MET A 50 28.67 -19.52 20.70
N VAL A 51 29.21 -19.98 21.83
CA VAL A 51 30.51 -20.65 21.87
C VAL A 51 30.55 -21.85 20.93
N ASP A 52 29.51 -22.66 20.92
CA ASP A 52 29.44 -23.91 20.18
C ASP A 52 28.84 -23.75 18.77
N ARG A 53 28.47 -22.55 18.38
CA ARG A 53 27.82 -22.27 17.10
C ARG A 53 28.76 -22.56 15.91
N ASN A 54 28.28 -23.33 14.94
CA ASN A 54 29.06 -23.73 13.76
C ASN A 54 29.35 -22.52 12.86
N SER A 55 30.60 -22.31 12.49
CA SER A 55 31.03 -21.19 11.62
C SER A 55 30.39 -21.20 10.22
N ARG A 56 29.93 -22.36 9.72
CA ARG A 56 29.21 -22.47 8.46
C ARG A 56 27.82 -21.81 8.52
N GLU A 57 27.21 -21.74 9.69
CA GLU A 57 25.93 -21.11 9.94
C GLU A 57 26.05 -19.59 10.10
N LEU A 58 27.27 -19.07 10.30
CA LEU A 58 27.58 -17.67 10.63
C LEU A 58 28.38 -16.99 9.50
N PRO A 59 27.74 -16.53 8.42
CA PRO A 59 28.46 -15.84 7.35
C PRO A 59 29.07 -14.54 7.89
N GLY A 60 30.36 -14.32 7.62
CA GLY A 60 31.08 -13.15 8.16
C GLY A 60 31.16 -13.10 9.70
N ASN A 61 31.02 -14.24 10.37
CA ASN A 61 30.94 -14.35 11.84
C ASN A 61 29.73 -13.62 12.46
N LEU A 62 28.66 -13.38 11.69
CA LEU A 62 27.44 -12.68 12.10
C LEU A 62 26.36 -13.65 12.55
N ASP A 63 25.69 -13.34 13.65
CA ASP A 63 24.43 -13.99 14.03
C ASP A 63 23.35 -12.95 14.27
N VAL A 64 22.10 -13.39 14.25
CA VAL A 64 20.90 -12.55 14.39
C VAL A 64 20.12 -12.97 15.62
N ILE A 65 19.85 -12.00 16.48
CA ILE A 65 18.97 -12.14 17.64
C ILE A 65 17.76 -11.22 17.49
N ARG A 66 16.71 -11.46 18.28
CA ARG A 66 15.52 -10.60 18.32
C ARG A 66 15.48 -9.76 19.58
N VAL A 67 15.08 -8.51 19.41
CA VAL A 67 14.81 -7.55 20.47
C VAL A 67 13.34 -7.15 20.39
N VAL A 68 12.56 -7.53 21.40
CA VAL A 68 11.13 -7.23 21.46
C VAL A 68 10.93 -5.96 22.31
N MET A 69 10.24 -4.97 21.73
CA MET A 69 9.96 -3.71 22.39
C MET A 69 8.78 -3.83 23.32
N ASN A 70 8.79 -3.13 24.48
CA ASN A 70 7.57 -3.00 25.24
C ASN A 70 6.51 -2.19 24.45
N PRO A 71 5.24 -2.59 24.45
CA PRO A 71 4.18 -1.92 23.66
C PRO A 71 4.00 -0.42 23.91
N SER A 72 4.47 0.08 25.05
CA SER A 72 4.46 1.52 25.37
C SER A 72 5.52 2.30 24.61
N TYR A 73 6.55 1.65 24.07
CA TYR A 73 7.75 2.27 23.49
C TYR A 73 7.91 1.95 21.97
N THR A 74 6.83 1.73 21.28
CA THR A 74 6.84 1.44 19.82
C THR A 74 6.92 2.68 18.92
N ALA A 75 6.91 3.88 19.53
CA ALA A 75 7.11 5.12 18.78
C ALA A 75 8.58 5.28 18.35
N ARG A 76 8.80 5.86 17.15
CA ARG A 76 10.13 6.16 16.61
C ARG A 76 11.11 6.75 17.65
N SER A 77 10.63 7.70 18.45
CA SER A 77 11.46 8.38 19.47
C SER A 77 11.95 7.48 20.59
N ASN A 78 11.42 6.27 20.68
CA ASN A 78 11.75 5.27 21.69
C ASN A 78 12.58 4.11 21.12
N PHE A 79 12.91 4.17 19.81
CA PHE A 79 13.77 3.17 19.18
C PHE A 79 15.14 3.19 19.88
N PRO A 80 15.70 2.05 20.30
CA PRO A 80 16.88 1.98 21.18
C PRO A 80 18.20 2.16 20.39
N THR A 81 18.30 3.23 19.61
CA THR A 81 19.40 3.46 18.66
C THR A 81 20.76 3.50 19.34
N ARG A 82 20.87 4.20 20.49
CA ARG A 82 22.14 4.34 21.21
C ARG A 82 22.53 3.03 21.88
N PHE A 83 21.56 2.38 22.50
CA PHE A 83 21.77 1.07 23.11
C PHE A 83 22.31 0.07 22.09
N LEU A 84 21.67 -0.08 20.93
CA LEU A 84 22.11 -1.00 19.88
C LEU A 84 23.52 -0.64 19.40
N LYS A 85 23.77 0.63 19.10
CA LYS A 85 25.07 1.10 18.62
C LYS A 85 26.23 0.85 19.62
N GLU A 86 26.00 1.18 20.91
CA GLU A 86 27.02 1.00 21.92
C GLU A 86 27.21 -0.48 22.29
N ALA A 87 26.18 -1.29 22.14
CA ALA A 87 26.30 -2.74 22.28
C ALA A 87 26.94 -3.44 21.06
N GLY A 88 27.28 -2.70 19.99
CA GLY A 88 27.83 -3.29 18.77
C GLY A 88 26.82 -4.08 17.92
N LEU A 89 25.53 -3.81 18.11
CA LEU A 89 24.42 -4.47 17.42
C LEU A 89 23.90 -3.59 16.28
N ASN A 90 23.66 -4.22 15.12
CA ASN A 90 23.11 -3.56 13.93
C ASN A 90 21.65 -4.01 13.69
N PRO A 91 20.65 -3.11 13.70
CA PRO A 91 19.28 -3.47 13.35
C PRO A 91 19.16 -3.72 11.85
N ILE A 92 18.71 -4.91 11.46
CA ILE A 92 18.58 -5.38 10.07
C ILE A 92 17.15 -5.62 9.63
N GLY A 93 16.17 -5.31 10.47
CA GLY A 93 14.76 -5.44 10.11
C GLY A 93 13.86 -5.47 11.33
N SER A 94 12.55 -5.46 11.08
CA SER A 94 11.55 -5.63 12.14
C SER A 94 10.24 -6.20 11.60
N LYS A 95 9.44 -6.79 12.51
CA LYS A 95 8.06 -7.20 12.24
C LYS A 95 7.15 -6.88 13.42
N ASN A 96 5.85 -6.96 13.20
CA ASN A 96 4.89 -6.92 14.29
C ASN A 96 4.83 -8.29 15.00
N THR A 97 4.70 -8.28 16.32
CA THR A 97 4.49 -9.48 17.11
C THR A 97 3.50 -9.22 18.24
N ARG A 98 2.85 -10.28 18.77
CA ARG A 98 1.97 -10.18 19.91
C ARG A 98 2.66 -10.76 21.13
N ILE A 99 2.60 -10.03 22.24
CA ILE A 99 3.15 -10.49 23.51
C ILE A 99 2.21 -10.13 24.66
N LYS A 100 2.39 -10.82 25.78
CA LYS A 100 1.83 -10.43 27.07
C LYS A 100 2.95 -9.83 27.92
N PRO A 101 3.13 -8.48 27.93
CA PRO A 101 4.21 -7.84 28.69
C PRO A 101 3.97 -8.02 30.20
N GLU A 102 5.02 -7.96 31.03
CA GLU A 102 4.85 -7.93 32.50
C GLU A 102 4.11 -6.67 32.96
N LYS A 103 4.42 -5.53 32.35
CA LYS A 103 3.71 -4.25 32.56
C LYS A 103 3.61 -3.53 31.23
N TRP A 104 2.48 -2.88 31.00
CA TRP A 104 2.31 -2.05 29.81
C TRP A 104 2.22 -0.56 30.14
N SER A 105 1.34 -0.21 31.09
CA SER A 105 1.19 1.14 31.65
C SER A 105 0.60 1.04 33.04
N LYS A 106 0.74 2.09 33.83
CA LYS A 106 0.14 2.14 35.19
C LYS A 106 -1.39 2.03 35.18
N LYS A 107 -2.06 2.18 34.04
CA LYS A 107 -3.54 2.33 33.93
C LYS A 107 -4.22 1.26 33.09
N LYS A 108 -3.48 0.35 32.44
CA LYS A 108 -4.07 -0.67 31.56
C LYS A 108 -3.82 -2.07 32.12
N PRO A 109 -4.80 -2.99 31.98
CA PRO A 109 -4.60 -4.39 32.35
C PRO A 109 -3.51 -5.01 31.46
N VAL A 110 -2.85 -6.03 31.99
CA VAL A 110 -1.85 -6.81 31.24
C VAL A 110 -2.59 -7.84 30.41
N GLU A 111 -2.64 -7.60 29.11
CA GLU A 111 -3.27 -8.49 28.12
C GLU A 111 -2.35 -8.68 26.92
N GLU A 112 -2.65 -9.69 26.12
CA GLU A 112 -1.93 -9.91 24.87
C GLU A 112 -2.11 -8.72 23.94
N THR A 113 -0.99 -8.08 23.56
CA THR A 113 -1.02 -6.88 22.76
C THR A 113 0.07 -6.86 21.67
N LEU A 114 -0.18 -6.10 20.64
CA LEU A 114 0.73 -5.95 19.51
C LEU A 114 1.95 -5.10 19.92
N THR A 115 3.13 -5.49 19.47
CA THR A 115 4.37 -4.73 19.61
C THR A 115 5.28 -4.91 18.40
N THR A 116 6.48 -4.35 18.45
CA THR A 116 7.52 -4.48 17.42
C THR A 116 8.63 -5.42 17.91
N GLU A 117 8.95 -6.40 17.08
CA GLU A 117 10.14 -7.24 17.18
C GLU A 117 11.18 -6.70 16.18
N ILE A 118 12.39 -6.45 16.65
CA ILE A 118 13.52 -5.94 15.87
C ILE A 118 14.51 -7.08 15.69
N PHE A 119 14.92 -7.35 14.45
CA PHE A 119 16.04 -8.23 14.14
C PHE A 119 17.34 -7.43 14.23
N VAL A 120 18.28 -7.91 15.02
CA VAL A 120 19.57 -7.25 15.19
C VAL A 120 20.70 -8.23 14.93
N SER A 121 21.65 -7.86 14.08
CA SER A 121 22.87 -8.62 13.83
C SER A 121 24.00 -8.17 14.74
N GLY A 122 24.86 -9.10 15.12
CA GLY A 122 26.09 -8.84 15.82
C GLY A 122 27.13 -9.92 15.49
N THR A 123 28.42 -9.59 15.60
CA THR A 123 29.44 -10.63 15.49
C THR A 123 29.38 -11.58 16.67
N LYS A 124 29.85 -12.81 16.49
CA LYS A 124 29.93 -13.82 17.54
C LYS A 124 30.56 -13.27 18.82
N ASP A 125 31.63 -12.49 18.71
CA ASP A 125 32.33 -11.91 19.84
C ASP A 125 31.47 -10.87 20.58
N VAL A 126 30.77 -10.03 19.83
CA VAL A 126 29.80 -9.03 20.38
C VAL A 126 28.71 -9.72 21.18
N LEU A 127 28.13 -10.81 20.64
CA LEU A 127 27.06 -11.54 21.31
C LEU A 127 27.54 -12.28 22.55
N ILE A 128 28.77 -12.79 22.55
CA ILE A 128 29.42 -13.39 23.73
C ILE A 128 29.62 -12.35 24.83
N GLU A 129 30.09 -11.14 24.50
CA GLU A 129 30.34 -10.07 25.45
C GLU A 129 29.12 -9.26 25.89
N LEU A 130 27.99 -9.44 25.23
CA LEU A 130 26.77 -8.67 25.50
C LEU A 130 26.30 -8.73 26.97
N PRO A 131 26.35 -9.89 27.69
CA PRO A 131 26.03 -9.94 29.11
C PRO A 131 26.95 -9.03 29.97
N ASN A 132 28.24 -8.96 29.65
CA ASN A 132 29.20 -8.14 30.37
C ASN A 132 28.96 -6.64 30.11
N PHE A 133 28.63 -6.30 28.87
CA PHE A 133 28.22 -4.94 28.51
C PHE A 133 27.02 -4.49 29.36
N ILE A 134 25.92 -5.31 29.45
CA ILE A 134 24.77 -4.97 30.28
C ILE A 134 25.11 -4.85 31.77
N LYS A 135 26.01 -5.70 32.29
CA LYS A 135 26.44 -5.61 33.70
C LYS A 135 27.17 -4.29 34.01
N SER A 136 27.92 -3.77 33.04
CA SER A 136 28.73 -2.55 33.18
C SER A 136 27.99 -1.24 32.99
N LEU A 137 26.69 -1.29 32.50
CA LEU A 137 25.93 -0.08 32.20
C LEU A 137 25.63 0.72 33.49
N ASP A 138 25.92 2.02 33.45
CA ASP A 138 25.40 2.99 34.42
C ASP A 138 23.89 3.22 34.21
N GLU A 139 23.11 3.03 35.28
CA GLU A 139 21.66 3.18 35.22
C GLU A 139 21.17 4.58 34.85
N ASN A 140 21.98 5.62 35.09
CA ASN A 140 21.69 7.00 34.77
C ASN A 140 22.05 7.37 33.32
N SER A 141 22.75 6.51 32.62
CA SER A 141 23.17 6.75 31.24
C SER A 141 22.02 6.85 30.27
N LYS A 142 22.22 7.53 29.15
CA LYS A 142 21.23 7.57 28.06
C LYS A 142 20.99 6.21 27.43
N VAL A 143 21.96 5.33 27.46
CA VAL A 143 21.90 3.94 26.99
C VAL A 143 20.98 3.12 27.88
N ALA A 144 21.14 3.21 29.19
CA ALA A 144 20.28 2.55 30.15
C ALA A 144 18.81 3.00 30.01
N LYS A 145 18.57 4.29 29.72
CA LYS A 145 17.22 4.83 29.45
C LYS A 145 16.59 4.29 28.17
N GLU A 146 17.36 3.90 27.17
CA GLU A 146 16.83 3.22 25.99
C GLU A 146 16.66 1.72 26.25
N PHE A 147 17.56 1.09 27.03
CA PHE A 147 17.47 -0.32 27.40
C PHE A 147 16.17 -0.67 28.16
N ILE A 148 15.66 0.23 29.00
CA ILE A 148 14.39 0.01 29.72
C ILE A 148 13.16 -0.07 28.80
N HIS A 149 13.26 0.32 27.52
CA HIS A 149 12.21 0.18 26.54
C HIS A 149 12.04 -1.26 26.03
N ILE A 150 13.01 -2.14 26.31
CA ILE A 150 13.06 -3.51 25.81
C ILE A 150 12.28 -4.42 26.74
N GLU A 151 11.38 -5.22 26.17
CA GLU A 151 10.64 -6.23 26.88
C GLU A 151 11.43 -7.56 26.94
N GLU A 152 12.03 -7.94 25.81
CA GLU A 152 12.72 -9.21 25.69
C GLU A 152 13.89 -9.13 24.71
N ILE A 153 14.95 -9.90 24.99
CA ILE A 153 16.00 -10.27 24.03
C ILE A 153 16.10 -11.78 24.02
N SER A 154 16.07 -12.39 22.83
CA SER A 154 16.14 -13.84 22.66
C SER A 154 16.77 -14.23 21.31
N GLU A 155 17.24 -15.47 21.23
CA GLU A 155 17.66 -16.06 19.96
C GLU A 155 16.46 -16.31 19.03
N ILE A 156 16.74 -16.47 17.74
CA ILE A 156 15.77 -16.85 16.72
C ILE A 156 16.02 -18.33 16.43
N LEU A 157 15.04 -19.15 16.77
CA LEU A 157 15.15 -20.58 16.51
C LEU A 157 14.96 -20.87 15.01
N PRO A 158 15.58 -21.93 14.46
CA PRO A 158 15.40 -22.30 13.05
C PRO A 158 13.92 -22.45 12.66
N GLU A 159 13.10 -22.99 13.54
CA GLU A 159 11.65 -23.18 13.33
C GLU A 159 10.90 -21.84 13.19
N ASP A 160 11.34 -20.80 13.87
CA ASP A 160 10.73 -19.45 13.82
C ASP A 160 10.86 -18.81 12.41
N LYS A 161 11.83 -19.28 11.61
CA LYS A 161 12.10 -18.81 10.25
C LYS A 161 11.25 -19.53 9.20
N ILE A 162 10.66 -20.69 9.55
CA ILE A 162 9.92 -21.55 8.64
C ILE A 162 8.44 -21.20 8.68
N LYS A 163 7.88 -20.78 7.55
CA LYS A 163 6.46 -20.43 7.47
C LYS A 163 5.58 -21.69 7.51
N LYS A 164 4.34 -21.50 7.99
CA LYS A 164 3.34 -22.57 8.08
C LYS A 164 3.16 -23.28 6.74
N GLY A 165 3.03 -24.58 6.75
CA GLY A 165 2.82 -25.42 5.57
C GLY A 165 4.11 -25.90 4.87
N VAL A 166 5.28 -25.37 5.22
CA VAL A 166 6.56 -25.77 4.59
C VAL A 166 6.92 -27.21 4.95
N LEU A 167 6.77 -27.59 6.22
CA LEU A 167 7.11 -28.93 6.70
C LEU A 167 5.98 -29.95 6.55
N ASP A 168 4.77 -29.50 6.17
CA ASP A 168 3.58 -30.37 6.13
C ASP A 168 3.59 -31.33 4.94
N ASN A 169 4.30 -30.98 3.85
CA ASN A 169 4.37 -31.81 2.65
C ASN A 169 5.84 -32.19 2.32
N PRO A 170 6.27 -33.40 2.66
CA PRO A 170 7.66 -33.83 2.44
C PRO A 170 8.03 -34.02 0.95
N LYS A 171 7.06 -33.94 0.04
CA LYS A 171 7.31 -34.04 -1.42
C LYS A 171 7.65 -32.69 -2.06
N VAL A 172 7.42 -31.58 -1.35
CA VAL A 172 7.79 -30.25 -1.85
C VAL A 172 9.30 -30.12 -1.81
N MET A 173 9.88 -29.65 -2.91
CA MET A 173 11.33 -29.47 -3.06
C MET A 173 11.71 -28.03 -3.40
N PHE A 174 10.75 -27.15 -3.66
CA PHE A 174 10.98 -25.76 -4.07
C PHE A 174 10.57 -24.80 -2.96
N PHE A 175 11.53 -24.00 -2.49
CA PHE A 175 11.32 -23.06 -1.40
C PHE A 175 11.86 -21.69 -1.78
N GLU A 176 11.18 -20.64 -1.36
CA GLU A 176 11.71 -19.28 -1.41
C GLU A 176 12.36 -18.96 -0.08
N ILE A 177 13.61 -18.50 -0.15
CA ILE A 177 14.40 -18.08 1.00
C ILE A 177 14.52 -16.56 1.00
N GLY A 178 14.09 -15.92 2.09
CA GLY A 178 14.40 -14.51 2.37
C GLY A 178 15.69 -14.43 3.17
N LEU A 179 16.68 -13.69 2.67
CA LEU A 179 17.96 -13.49 3.31
C LEU A 179 18.11 -12.02 3.74
N HIS A 180 18.60 -11.78 4.94
CA HIS A 180 19.21 -10.51 5.27
C HIS A 180 20.54 -10.40 4.56
N ILE A 181 20.71 -9.37 3.74
CA ILE A 181 21.95 -9.05 3.05
C ILE A 181 22.39 -7.67 3.52
N ASP A 182 23.37 -7.63 4.41
CA ASP A 182 23.96 -6.40 4.93
C ASP A 182 24.91 -5.77 3.90
N ASP A 183 25.74 -4.82 4.29
CA ASP A 183 26.67 -4.09 3.41
C ASP A 183 27.61 -5.02 2.62
N ASP A 184 27.85 -6.25 3.08
CA ASP A 184 28.60 -7.29 2.34
C ASP A 184 27.65 -8.31 1.67
N LYS A 185 26.85 -7.82 0.73
CA LYS A 185 25.88 -8.63 -0.02
C LYS A 185 26.49 -9.88 -0.65
N ASP A 186 27.66 -9.74 -1.24
CA ASP A 186 28.33 -10.80 -1.99
C ASP A 186 28.79 -11.93 -1.08
N LEU A 187 29.30 -11.61 0.11
CA LEU A 187 29.77 -12.61 1.07
C LEU A 187 28.61 -13.47 1.60
N ILE A 188 27.53 -12.83 2.09
CA ILE A 188 26.39 -13.54 2.67
C ILE A 188 25.74 -14.44 1.64
N TYR A 189 25.48 -13.91 0.44
CA TYR A 189 24.85 -14.68 -0.64
C TYR A 189 25.75 -15.85 -1.11
N LYS A 190 27.05 -15.60 -1.27
CA LYS A 190 28.03 -16.64 -1.62
C LYS A 190 28.07 -17.76 -0.58
N LYS A 191 28.13 -17.42 0.70
CA LYS A 191 28.14 -18.40 1.80
C LYS A 191 26.86 -19.21 1.87
N PHE A 192 25.72 -18.56 1.61
CA PHE A 192 24.45 -19.25 1.51
C PHE A 192 24.43 -20.28 0.36
N LYS A 193 24.95 -19.92 -0.83
CA LYS A 193 25.06 -20.85 -1.97
C LYS A 193 25.98 -22.02 -1.63
N GLU A 194 27.12 -21.78 -0.97
CA GLU A 194 28.03 -22.84 -0.52
C GLU A 194 27.28 -23.84 0.37
N LEU A 195 26.50 -23.34 1.37
CA LEU A 195 25.71 -24.18 2.24
C LEU A 195 24.65 -25.00 1.50
N VAL A 196 23.87 -24.38 0.60
CA VAL A 196 22.85 -25.08 -0.18
C VAL A 196 23.45 -26.18 -1.02
N ASN A 197 24.59 -25.93 -1.68
CA ASN A 197 25.32 -26.92 -2.48
C ASN A 197 25.86 -28.09 -1.64
N GLU A 198 26.43 -27.80 -0.45
CA GLU A 198 26.88 -28.84 0.49
C GLU A 198 25.70 -29.75 0.94
N LEU A 199 24.51 -29.19 1.05
CA LEU A 199 23.28 -29.92 1.38
C LEU A 199 22.64 -30.58 0.14
N GLN A 200 23.33 -30.58 -1.00
CA GLN A 200 22.86 -31.17 -2.28
C GLN A 200 21.62 -30.46 -2.85
N GLY A 201 21.42 -29.19 -2.54
CA GLY A 201 20.41 -28.32 -3.13
C GLY A 201 20.93 -27.52 -4.31
N THR A 202 20.04 -26.79 -4.96
CA THR A 202 20.34 -25.88 -6.09
C THR A 202 19.74 -24.53 -5.79
N VAL A 203 20.52 -23.44 -6.01
CA VAL A 203 20.06 -22.04 -5.94
C VAL A 203 19.82 -21.54 -7.34
N TYR A 204 18.68 -20.86 -7.57
CA TYR A 204 18.32 -20.30 -8.87
C TYR A 204 18.63 -18.79 -8.87
N ASP A 205 19.87 -18.44 -9.16
CA ASP A 205 20.40 -17.07 -9.10
C ASP A 205 19.65 -16.08 -10.01
N ASP A 206 19.25 -16.53 -11.19
CA ASP A 206 18.53 -15.71 -12.17
C ASP A 206 17.14 -15.26 -11.69
N CYS A 207 16.63 -15.92 -10.65
CA CYS A 207 15.35 -15.63 -9.99
C CYS A 207 15.53 -14.81 -8.72
N ALA A 208 16.75 -14.41 -8.34
CA ALA A 208 16.99 -13.63 -7.14
C ALA A 208 16.39 -12.20 -7.25
N ILE A 209 15.61 -11.80 -6.28
CA ILE A 209 14.98 -10.47 -6.18
C ILE A 209 15.56 -9.74 -4.99
N TYR A 210 16.11 -8.55 -5.22
CA TYR A 210 16.67 -7.69 -4.20
C TYR A 210 15.72 -6.55 -3.86
N THR A 211 15.39 -6.40 -2.57
CA THR A 211 14.52 -5.33 -2.07
C THR A 211 15.14 -4.73 -0.80
N GLY A 212 15.76 -3.55 -0.91
CA GLY A 212 16.53 -2.97 0.19
C GLY A 212 17.72 -3.86 0.56
N SER A 213 17.83 -4.24 1.83
CA SER A 213 18.83 -5.20 2.35
C SER A 213 18.26 -6.62 2.51
N LEU A 214 17.21 -6.97 1.75
CA LEU A 214 16.71 -8.32 1.64
C LEU A 214 16.97 -8.89 0.24
N CYS A 215 17.27 -10.19 0.19
CA CYS A 215 17.30 -10.98 -1.04
C CYS A 215 16.32 -12.14 -0.92
N PHE A 216 15.42 -12.27 -1.89
CA PHE A 216 14.53 -13.42 -2.01
C PHE A 216 14.99 -14.29 -3.17
N VAL A 217 15.30 -15.54 -2.88
CA VAL A 217 15.82 -16.45 -3.88
C VAL A 217 15.17 -17.83 -3.76
N PRO A 218 14.70 -18.43 -4.87
CA PRO A 218 14.19 -19.78 -4.85
C PRO A 218 15.33 -20.81 -4.85
N ILE A 219 15.12 -21.88 -4.10
CA ILE A 219 16.01 -23.03 -4.05
C ILE A 219 15.24 -24.31 -4.29
N LYS A 220 15.94 -25.34 -4.81
CA LYS A 220 15.46 -26.73 -4.84
C LYS A 220 16.28 -27.55 -3.87
N ILE A 221 15.64 -28.17 -2.90
CA ILE A 221 16.30 -28.99 -1.88
C ILE A 221 15.31 -30.01 -1.28
N ASP A 222 15.82 -31.12 -0.75
CA ASP A 222 14.98 -32.06 0.01
C ASP A 222 14.40 -31.37 1.25
N ASN A 223 13.09 -31.48 1.46
CA ASN A 223 12.38 -30.90 2.60
C ASN A 223 13.02 -31.26 3.96
N LYS A 224 13.60 -32.45 4.09
CA LYS A 224 14.30 -32.90 5.30
C LYS A 224 15.51 -32.03 5.68
N LYS A 225 16.06 -31.26 4.73
CA LYS A 225 17.21 -30.37 4.91
C LYS A 225 16.82 -28.93 5.22
N ILE A 226 15.54 -28.60 5.22
CA ILE A 226 15.05 -27.23 5.43
C ILE A 226 15.45 -26.69 6.82
N LEU A 227 15.44 -27.55 7.85
CA LEU A 227 15.92 -27.14 9.18
C LEU A 227 17.41 -26.79 9.17
N ASP A 228 18.24 -27.48 8.36
CA ASP A 228 19.67 -27.14 8.24
C ASP A 228 19.86 -25.81 7.51
N ILE A 229 19.06 -25.50 6.50
CA ILE A 229 19.02 -24.17 5.87
C ILE A 229 18.61 -23.09 6.87
N ALA A 230 17.60 -23.35 7.70
CA ALA A 230 17.10 -22.41 8.69
C ALA A 230 18.12 -22.06 9.79
N LYS A 231 19.13 -22.93 10.02
CA LYS A 231 20.25 -22.64 10.95
C LYS A 231 21.17 -21.52 10.44
N PHE A 232 21.20 -21.25 9.13
CA PHE A 232 21.99 -20.14 8.59
C PHE A 232 21.47 -18.82 9.17
N SER A 233 22.33 -18.08 9.87
CA SER A 233 21.92 -16.96 10.74
C SER A 233 21.17 -15.88 9.95
N MET A 234 21.60 -15.59 8.74
CA MET A 234 21.02 -14.52 7.90
C MET A 234 19.76 -14.95 7.14
N VAL A 235 19.25 -16.18 7.31
CA VAL A 235 17.93 -16.55 6.83
C VAL A 235 16.87 -15.85 7.67
N ARG A 236 16.04 -15.05 7.03
CA ARG A 236 14.88 -14.36 7.63
C ARG A 236 13.63 -15.22 7.61
N LEU A 237 13.36 -15.85 6.47
CA LEU A 237 12.19 -16.70 6.29
C LEU A 237 12.43 -17.78 5.24
N ILE A 238 11.68 -18.87 5.40
CA ILE A 238 11.57 -19.96 4.42
C ILE A 238 10.07 -20.18 4.16
N ARG A 239 9.64 -20.14 2.91
CA ARG A 239 8.26 -20.45 2.52
C ARG A 239 8.22 -21.28 1.24
N ASN A 240 7.10 -21.96 1.01
CA ASN A 240 6.87 -22.61 -0.28
C ASN A 240 6.82 -21.57 -1.39
N VAL A 241 7.37 -21.89 -2.56
CA VAL A 241 7.20 -21.06 -3.75
C VAL A 241 5.72 -21.06 -4.14
N SER A 242 5.15 -19.89 -4.35
CA SER A 242 3.77 -19.73 -4.81
C SER A 242 3.70 -19.81 -6.33
N TYR A 243 2.52 -20.13 -6.85
CA TYR A 243 2.19 -19.99 -8.26
C TYR A 243 1.45 -18.68 -8.52
N LEU A 244 1.33 -18.30 -9.79
CA LEU A 244 0.45 -17.20 -10.20
C LEU A 244 -1.01 -17.58 -9.91
N ARG A 245 -1.84 -16.57 -9.66
CA ARG A 245 -3.29 -16.74 -9.47
C ARG A 245 -3.91 -17.30 -10.75
N GLU A 246 -4.87 -18.21 -10.58
CA GLU A 246 -5.74 -18.60 -11.70
C GLU A 246 -6.51 -17.38 -12.20
N LEU A 247 -6.50 -17.18 -13.50
CA LEU A 247 -7.26 -16.14 -14.16
C LEU A 247 -8.75 -16.54 -14.21
N GLN A 248 -9.63 -15.58 -14.01
CA GLN A 248 -11.06 -15.85 -14.13
C GLN A 248 -11.43 -16.06 -15.61
N PRO A 249 -12.06 -17.18 -15.95
CA PRO A 249 -12.41 -17.46 -17.33
C PRO A 249 -13.46 -16.48 -17.84
N ILE A 250 -13.27 -16.01 -19.06
CA ILE A 250 -14.36 -15.38 -19.80
C ILE A 250 -15.32 -16.50 -20.21
N ARG A 251 -16.52 -16.45 -19.73
CA ARG A 251 -17.54 -17.47 -20.05
C ARG A 251 -17.93 -17.33 -21.50
N ASN A 252 -17.41 -18.19 -22.37
CA ASN A 252 -17.82 -18.27 -23.76
C ASN A 252 -19.24 -18.86 -23.83
N ILE A 253 -20.27 -18.03 -23.75
CA ILE A 253 -21.61 -18.42 -24.13
C ILE A 253 -21.69 -18.33 -25.65
N THR A 254 -21.15 -19.34 -26.31
CA THR A 254 -21.08 -19.45 -27.77
C THR A 254 -22.42 -19.55 -28.48
N SER A 255 -23.54 -19.58 -27.77
CA SER A 255 -24.82 -19.89 -28.36
C SER A 255 -25.75 -18.68 -28.63
N ILE A 256 -25.43 -17.49 -28.12
CA ILE A 256 -26.27 -16.30 -28.36
C ILE A 256 -25.33 -15.12 -28.66
N GLY A 257 -24.98 -14.94 -29.92
CA GLY A 257 -24.16 -13.83 -30.40
C GLY A 257 -24.83 -12.48 -30.14
N VAL A 258 -24.83 -12.06 -28.85
CA VAL A 258 -25.34 -10.74 -28.47
C VAL A 258 -24.25 -9.72 -28.80
N LYS A 259 -24.60 -8.79 -29.69
CA LYS A 259 -23.68 -7.73 -30.14
C LYS A 259 -23.90 -6.43 -29.37
N CYS A 260 -22.85 -5.64 -29.29
CA CYS A 260 -22.90 -4.21 -29.02
C CYS A 260 -22.40 -3.44 -30.24
N GLU A 261 -22.76 -2.19 -30.37
CA GLU A 261 -22.16 -1.28 -31.36
C GLU A 261 -20.92 -0.66 -30.75
N LEU A 262 -19.82 -0.67 -31.50
CA LEU A 262 -18.57 -0.03 -31.06
C LEU A 262 -18.52 1.40 -31.62
N PRO A 263 -17.89 2.35 -30.89
CA PRO A 263 -17.82 3.74 -31.33
C PRO A 263 -16.97 3.87 -32.60
N GLU A 264 -17.39 4.67 -33.56
CA GLU A 264 -16.63 4.99 -34.77
C GLU A 264 -15.56 6.07 -34.51
N LEU A 265 -15.77 6.91 -33.47
CA LEU A 265 -14.86 7.98 -33.13
C LEU A 265 -13.58 7.46 -32.46
N PRO A 266 -12.43 8.08 -32.76
CA PRO A 266 -11.18 7.78 -32.04
C PRO A 266 -11.32 8.11 -30.55
N PRO A 267 -10.42 7.60 -29.69
CA PRO A 267 -10.41 7.98 -28.28
C PRO A 267 -10.39 9.49 -28.04
N LEU A 268 -11.00 9.92 -26.93
CA LEU A 268 -11.18 11.34 -26.59
C LEU A 268 -9.86 12.11 -26.51
N SER A 269 -8.77 11.45 -26.10
CA SER A 269 -7.44 12.04 -25.96
C SER A 269 -6.34 11.06 -26.32
N THR A 270 -5.27 11.57 -26.93
CA THR A 270 -4.02 10.82 -27.22
C THR A 270 -2.94 11.06 -26.15
N LYS A 271 -3.23 11.92 -25.17
CA LYS A 271 -2.23 12.38 -24.18
C LYS A 271 -1.93 11.38 -23.06
N PRO A 272 -2.94 10.74 -22.40
CA PRO A 272 -2.64 9.80 -21.35
C PRO A 272 -1.86 8.59 -21.89
N LYS A 273 -0.75 8.25 -21.22
CA LYS A 273 0.05 7.07 -21.53
C LYS A 273 -0.40 5.93 -20.63
N VAL A 274 -1.10 4.97 -21.21
CA VAL A 274 -1.75 3.87 -20.49
C VAL A 274 -1.16 2.53 -20.92
N ALA A 275 -0.88 1.64 -19.95
CA ALA A 275 -0.52 0.25 -20.19
C ALA A 275 -1.45 -0.72 -19.45
N ILE A 276 -1.76 -1.83 -20.11
CA ILE A 276 -2.38 -3.02 -19.50
C ILE A 276 -1.34 -4.14 -19.52
N LEU A 277 -1.02 -4.69 -18.34
CA LEU A 277 -0.09 -5.81 -18.18
C LEU A 277 -0.89 -7.08 -17.97
N ASP A 278 -0.96 -7.95 -19.00
CA ASP A 278 -1.79 -9.15 -18.97
C ASP A 278 -1.29 -10.21 -20.00
N GLY A 279 -2.15 -11.13 -20.41
CA GLY A 279 -1.83 -12.28 -21.26
C GLY A 279 -1.82 -12.03 -22.76
N GLY A 280 -1.93 -10.79 -23.23
CA GLY A 280 -1.98 -10.50 -24.67
C GLY A 280 -3.39 -10.29 -25.20
N ILE A 281 -3.53 -10.25 -26.51
CA ILE A 281 -4.79 -10.04 -27.24
C ILE A 281 -4.79 -10.95 -28.47
N PRO A 282 -5.92 -11.61 -28.84
CA PRO A 282 -6.02 -12.40 -30.04
C PRO A 282 -5.66 -11.58 -31.29
N HIS A 283 -4.92 -12.18 -32.20
CA HIS A 283 -4.49 -11.53 -33.45
C HIS A 283 -5.70 -11.11 -34.32
N ASN A 284 -5.59 -9.96 -34.99
CA ASN A 284 -6.60 -9.38 -35.86
C ASN A 284 -7.95 -9.12 -35.16
N HIS A 285 -7.96 -8.90 -33.87
CA HIS A 285 -9.15 -8.58 -33.12
C HIS A 285 -9.57 -7.12 -33.34
N ILE A 286 -10.88 -6.84 -33.42
CA ILE A 286 -11.42 -5.49 -33.66
C ILE A 286 -10.93 -4.46 -32.61
N LEU A 287 -10.55 -4.90 -31.41
CA LEU A 287 -10.06 -4.08 -30.32
C LEU A 287 -8.72 -3.38 -30.69
N GLU A 288 -7.95 -3.91 -31.66
CA GLU A 288 -6.70 -3.32 -32.12
C GLU A 288 -6.88 -1.87 -32.63
N ASN A 289 -8.08 -1.47 -33.05
CA ASN A 289 -8.37 -0.09 -33.47
C ASN A 289 -8.16 0.96 -32.35
N TRP A 290 -8.16 0.53 -31.08
CA TRP A 290 -7.96 1.40 -29.91
C TRP A 290 -6.63 1.13 -29.17
N LEU A 291 -5.77 0.30 -29.76
CA LEU A 291 -4.44 0.04 -29.23
C LEU A 291 -3.40 0.92 -29.93
N THR A 292 -2.45 1.43 -29.17
CA THR A 292 -1.24 2.03 -29.77
C THR A 292 -0.27 0.96 -30.22
N LYS A 293 -0.18 -0.15 -29.48
CA LYS A 293 0.69 -1.29 -29.74
C LYS A 293 0.29 -2.47 -28.85
N VAL A 294 0.51 -3.67 -29.34
CA VAL A 294 0.67 -4.88 -28.54
C VAL A 294 2.17 -5.17 -28.45
N HIS A 295 2.72 -5.21 -27.23
CA HIS A 295 4.13 -5.47 -26.98
C HIS A 295 4.29 -6.82 -26.30
N LEU A 296 5.23 -7.63 -26.76
CA LEU A 296 5.59 -8.89 -26.15
C LEU A 296 6.68 -8.63 -25.10
N GLY A 297 6.38 -8.88 -23.82
CA GLY A 297 7.37 -8.75 -22.76
C GLY A 297 8.54 -9.74 -22.93
N ASP A 298 8.25 -10.90 -23.50
CA ASP A 298 9.22 -11.89 -23.94
C ASP A 298 8.89 -12.30 -25.38
N GLU A 299 9.78 -11.95 -26.32
CA GLU A 299 9.61 -12.23 -27.75
C GLU A 299 9.81 -13.72 -28.10
N GLU A 300 10.48 -14.49 -27.23
CA GLU A 300 10.72 -15.92 -27.41
C GLU A 300 9.56 -16.80 -26.89
N ALA A 301 8.62 -16.22 -26.17
CA ALA A 301 7.47 -16.92 -25.63
C ALA A 301 6.27 -16.85 -26.60
N ASN A 302 5.43 -17.90 -26.59
CA ASN A 302 4.26 -18.00 -27.45
C ASN A 302 2.98 -17.56 -26.75
N ASP A 303 1.98 -17.22 -27.54
CA ASP A 303 0.65 -16.88 -27.06
C ASP A 303 -0.11 -18.13 -26.60
N ILE A 304 -0.92 -17.96 -25.54
CA ILE A 304 -1.91 -18.94 -25.07
C ILE A 304 -3.30 -18.35 -25.20
N ALA A 305 -4.21 -19.08 -25.81
CA ALA A 305 -5.55 -18.61 -26.13
C ALA A 305 -6.31 -18.12 -24.88
N GLU A 306 -6.24 -18.86 -23.78
CA GLU A 306 -6.91 -18.54 -22.52
C GLU A 306 -6.36 -17.25 -21.89
N LEU A 307 -5.03 -17.04 -21.96
CA LEU A 307 -4.37 -15.85 -21.46
C LEU A 307 -4.69 -14.63 -22.33
N ASN A 308 -4.69 -14.80 -23.66
CA ASN A 308 -5.10 -13.76 -24.60
C ASN A 308 -6.57 -13.35 -24.41
N GLN A 309 -7.47 -14.29 -24.09
CA GLN A 309 -8.87 -13.99 -23.80
C GLN A 309 -9.01 -13.14 -22.53
N HIS A 310 -8.23 -13.45 -21.48
CA HIS A 310 -8.22 -12.67 -20.25
C HIS A 310 -7.70 -11.25 -20.52
N GLY A 311 -6.57 -11.11 -21.20
CA GLY A 311 -5.99 -9.80 -21.57
C GLY A 311 -6.92 -8.98 -22.45
N LEU A 312 -7.63 -9.60 -23.39
CA LEU A 312 -8.69 -8.98 -24.18
C LEU A 312 -9.80 -8.43 -23.28
N GLY A 313 -10.30 -9.25 -22.36
CA GLY A 313 -11.38 -8.85 -21.43
C GLY A 313 -10.99 -7.68 -20.54
N VAL A 314 -9.78 -7.71 -19.96
CA VAL A 314 -9.23 -6.63 -19.14
C VAL A 314 -9.08 -5.34 -19.94
N THR A 315 -8.59 -5.44 -21.19
CA THR A 315 -8.43 -4.28 -22.08
C THR A 315 -9.79 -3.73 -22.52
N SER A 316 -10.77 -4.60 -22.83
CA SER A 316 -12.15 -4.22 -23.12
C SER A 316 -12.78 -3.47 -21.94
N ALA A 317 -12.61 -3.95 -20.72
CA ALA A 317 -13.10 -3.30 -19.50
C ALA A 317 -12.48 -1.89 -19.31
N PHE A 318 -11.21 -1.71 -19.62
CA PHE A 318 -10.57 -0.39 -19.60
C PHE A 318 -11.17 0.54 -20.69
N LEU A 319 -11.27 0.07 -21.92
CA LEU A 319 -11.68 0.92 -23.04
C LEU A 319 -13.15 1.33 -22.95
N PHE A 320 -14.04 0.40 -22.62
CA PHE A 320 -15.49 0.58 -22.74
C PHE A 320 -16.24 0.50 -21.41
N GLY A 321 -15.62 -0.02 -20.35
CA GLY A 321 -16.34 -0.44 -19.15
C GLY A 321 -17.11 -1.75 -19.40
N SER A 322 -18.17 -1.99 -18.62
CA SER A 322 -19.07 -3.11 -18.88
C SER A 322 -19.98 -2.79 -20.06
N LEU A 323 -19.86 -3.59 -21.10
CA LEU A 323 -20.68 -3.45 -22.33
C LEU A 323 -22.13 -3.85 -22.07
N LEU A 324 -23.06 -3.12 -22.68
CA LEU A 324 -24.49 -3.45 -22.58
C LEU A 324 -24.98 -4.06 -23.89
N PRO A 325 -25.79 -5.13 -23.82
CA PRO A 325 -26.38 -5.74 -25.00
C PRO A 325 -27.17 -4.76 -25.83
N ARG A 326 -26.97 -4.77 -27.15
CA ARG A 326 -27.74 -3.95 -28.13
C ARG A 326 -27.70 -2.45 -27.89
N THR A 327 -26.58 -1.96 -27.27
CA THR A 327 -26.32 -0.53 -27.11
C THR A 327 -25.01 -0.16 -27.78
N THR A 328 -24.81 1.13 -28.02
CA THR A 328 -23.52 1.65 -28.47
C THR A 328 -22.61 1.84 -27.27
N ALA A 329 -21.40 1.27 -27.35
CA ALA A 329 -20.37 1.43 -26.32
C ALA A 329 -19.92 2.90 -26.23
N LEU A 330 -19.54 3.32 -25.04
CA LEU A 330 -19.01 4.66 -24.82
C LEU A 330 -17.65 4.84 -25.52
N GLN A 331 -17.43 6.03 -26.10
CA GLN A 331 -16.13 6.39 -26.66
C GLN A 331 -15.01 6.19 -25.62
N PRO A 332 -13.90 5.51 -25.98
CA PRO A 332 -12.75 5.40 -25.11
C PRO A 332 -12.13 6.75 -24.74
N TYR A 333 -11.60 6.89 -23.52
CA TYR A 333 -10.96 8.13 -23.10
C TYR A 333 -9.55 8.30 -23.65
N SER A 334 -8.84 7.18 -23.88
CA SER A 334 -7.49 7.17 -24.47
C SER A 334 -7.24 5.89 -25.26
N TYR A 335 -6.19 5.90 -26.07
CA TYR A 335 -5.56 4.67 -26.52
C TYR A 335 -4.90 3.95 -25.36
N VAL A 336 -4.62 2.65 -25.54
CA VAL A 336 -3.92 1.81 -24.59
C VAL A 336 -2.80 1.01 -25.25
N HIS A 337 -1.72 0.80 -24.51
CA HIS A 337 -0.63 -0.08 -24.86
C HIS A 337 -0.84 -1.39 -24.11
N HIS A 338 -1.08 -2.49 -24.80
CA HIS A 338 -1.17 -3.79 -24.19
C HIS A 338 0.23 -4.44 -24.14
N ILE A 339 0.65 -4.91 -22.98
CA ILE A 339 1.95 -5.57 -22.77
C ILE A 339 1.69 -6.98 -22.27
N ARG A 340 2.06 -7.97 -23.08
CA ARG A 340 1.96 -9.37 -22.73
C ARG A 340 3.05 -9.73 -21.73
N VAL A 341 2.68 -10.05 -20.51
CA VAL A 341 3.55 -10.52 -19.42
C VAL A 341 3.20 -11.94 -18.96
N LEU A 342 2.13 -12.52 -19.50
CA LEU A 342 1.72 -13.91 -19.33
C LEU A 342 1.70 -14.59 -20.70
N ASP A 343 2.27 -15.79 -20.81
CA ASP A 343 2.49 -16.52 -22.06
C ASP A 343 2.58 -18.03 -21.82
N ASP A 344 3.06 -18.81 -22.79
CA ASP A 344 3.18 -20.26 -22.69
C ASP A 344 4.13 -20.72 -21.58
N LYS A 345 5.15 -19.93 -21.24
CA LYS A 345 6.03 -20.21 -20.10
C LYS A 345 5.30 -20.07 -18.78
N THR A 346 4.37 -19.10 -18.67
CA THR A 346 3.53 -18.90 -17.48
C THR A 346 2.50 -20.01 -17.27
N ALA A 347 2.06 -20.65 -18.36
CA ALA A 347 1.07 -21.73 -18.31
C ALA A 347 1.67 -23.09 -17.95
N THR A 348 2.99 -23.18 -17.78
CA THR A 348 3.66 -24.38 -17.30
C THR A 348 3.59 -24.49 -15.77
N ASP A 349 3.76 -25.71 -15.23
CA ASP A 349 3.89 -25.92 -13.78
C ASP A 349 5.27 -25.48 -13.25
N ASP A 350 5.94 -24.54 -13.92
CA ASP A 350 7.22 -24.01 -13.47
C ASP A 350 7.03 -23.00 -12.35
N PRO A 351 7.46 -23.29 -11.11
CA PRO A 351 7.30 -22.39 -9.97
C PRO A 351 8.11 -21.09 -10.13
N PHE A 352 9.05 -21.01 -11.07
CA PHE A 352 9.91 -19.84 -11.28
C PHE A 352 9.28 -18.77 -12.16
N GLU A 353 8.19 -19.07 -12.85
CA GLU A 353 7.43 -18.10 -13.65
C GLU A 353 6.95 -16.89 -12.84
N LEU A 354 6.73 -17.06 -11.54
CA LEU A 354 6.43 -15.97 -10.64
C LEU A 354 7.52 -14.87 -10.64
N TYR A 355 8.78 -15.27 -10.68
CA TYR A 355 9.94 -14.36 -10.67
C TYR A 355 10.16 -13.72 -12.03
N ARG A 356 10.02 -14.50 -13.12
CA ARG A 356 10.09 -13.99 -14.49
C ARG A 356 9.01 -12.94 -14.74
N THR A 357 7.77 -13.24 -14.39
CA THR A 357 6.64 -12.31 -14.57
C THR A 357 6.86 -11.02 -13.78
N LEU A 358 7.35 -11.10 -12.53
CA LEU A 358 7.67 -9.91 -11.77
C LEU A 358 8.76 -9.06 -12.45
N LYS A 359 9.79 -9.68 -13.03
CA LYS A 359 10.84 -8.98 -13.74
C LYS A 359 10.30 -8.23 -14.97
N LEU A 360 9.43 -8.88 -15.76
CA LEU A 360 8.76 -8.22 -16.89
C LEU A 360 7.93 -7.02 -16.45
N ILE A 361 7.21 -7.13 -15.32
CA ILE A 361 6.44 -6.03 -14.74
C ILE A 361 7.39 -4.92 -14.26
N GLN A 362 8.47 -5.26 -13.58
CA GLN A 362 9.46 -4.31 -13.09
C GLN A 362 10.10 -3.51 -14.22
N ASP A 363 10.46 -4.15 -15.32
CA ASP A 363 11.04 -3.48 -16.50
C ASP A 363 10.10 -2.40 -17.04
N VAL A 364 8.78 -2.67 -17.07
CA VAL A 364 7.78 -1.68 -17.45
C VAL A 364 7.72 -0.53 -16.45
N LEU A 365 7.71 -0.80 -15.15
CA LEU A 365 7.64 0.22 -14.10
C LEU A 365 8.89 1.10 -14.05
N VAL A 366 10.07 0.50 -14.19
CA VAL A 366 11.38 1.20 -14.24
C VAL A 366 11.47 2.12 -15.45
N SER A 367 10.89 1.74 -16.58
CA SER A 367 10.91 2.56 -17.81
C SER A 367 10.27 3.94 -17.62
N LYS A 368 9.38 4.10 -16.63
CA LYS A 368 8.57 5.31 -16.39
C LYS A 368 7.84 5.83 -17.65
N ALA A 369 7.60 4.94 -18.61
CA ALA A 369 6.97 5.29 -19.88
C ALA A 369 5.46 5.53 -19.76
N TYR A 370 4.83 5.04 -18.69
CA TYR A 370 3.38 5.07 -18.50
C TYR A 370 2.98 5.80 -17.22
N GLU A 371 1.98 6.66 -17.33
CA GLU A 371 1.37 7.36 -16.18
C GLU A 371 0.26 6.51 -15.53
N PHE A 372 -0.31 5.57 -16.30
CA PHE A 372 -1.46 4.75 -15.91
C PHE A 372 -1.19 3.30 -16.27
N ILE A 373 -1.27 2.42 -15.28
CA ILE A 373 -1.01 0.98 -15.48
C ILE A 373 -2.11 0.18 -14.77
N ASN A 374 -2.57 -0.91 -15.40
CA ASN A 374 -3.42 -1.92 -14.76
C ASN A 374 -2.67 -3.24 -14.61
N LEU A 375 -2.82 -3.85 -13.44
CA LEU A 375 -2.28 -5.16 -13.10
C LEU A 375 -3.39 -6.04 -12.51
N SER A 376 -3.91 -6.97 -13.33
CA SER A 376 -4.98 -7.88 -12.92
C SER A 376 -4.48 -9.30 -12.62
N LEU A 377 -3.22 -9.44 -12.23
CA LEU A 377 -2.55 -10.71 -11.94
C LEU A 377 -1.65 -10.59 -10.70
N GLY A 378 -1.12 -11.69 -10.21
CA GLY A 378 -0.18 -11.75 -9.08
C GLY A 378 -0.06 -13.16 -8.50
N PRO A 379 0.74 -13.33 -7.45
CA PRO A 379 0.86 -14.59 -6.73
C PRO A 379 -0.46 -15.08 -6.12
N ASN A 380 -0.70 -16.37 -6.13
CA ASN A 380 -1.79 -17.01 -5.39
C ASN A 380 -1.43 -17.12 -3.90
N LEU A 381 -1.27 -15.98 -3.27
CA LEU A 381 -0.84 -15.87 -1.88
C LEU A 381 -1.54 -14.70 -1.21
N CYS A 382 -2.18 -14.95 -0.07
CA CYS A 382 -2.79 -13.91 0.75
C CYS A 382 -1.73 -13.07 1.47
N VAL A 383 -2.09 -11.83 1.81
CA VAL A 383 -1.22 -10.93 2.57
C VAL A 383 -0.78 -11.53 3.90
N SER A 384 0.50 -11.36 4.24
CA SER A 384 1.08 -11.68 5.55
C SER A 384 1.28 -10.39 6.35
N ASP A 385 0.98 -10.42 7.65
CA ASP A 385 1.24 -9.27 8.54
C ASP A 385 2.71 -9.19 8.99
N ASP A 386 3.45 -10.29 8.87
CA ASP A 386 4.82 -10.43 9.39
C ASP A 386 5.89 -9.96 8.41
N ASP A 387 5.70 -10.24 7.11
CA ASP A 387 6.72 -10.01 6.10
C ASP A 387 6.12 -9.40 4.83
N VAL A 388 6.88 -8.53 4.18
CA VAL A 388 6.52 -7.94 2.89
C VAL A 388 6.95 -8.89 1.77
N HIS A 389 6.04 -9.17 0.85
CA HIS A 389 6.37 -9.98 -0.32
C HIS A 389 7.19 -9.17 -1.33
N PRO A 390 8.20 -9.77 -2.03
CA PRO A 390 9.01 -9.05 -3.02
C PRO A 390 8.17 -8.38 -4.13
N TRP A 391 7.07 -8.96 -4.58
CA TRP A 391 6.15 -8.34 -5.54
C TRP A 391 5.63 -6.98 -5.06
N SER A 392 5.15 -6.92 -3.82
CA SER A 392 4.63 -5.68 -3.24
C SER A 392 5.73 -4.65 -3.04
N SER A 393 6.90 -5.10 -2.58
CA SER A 393 8.04 -4.23 -2.34
C SER A 393 8.60 -3.60 -3.61
N VAL A 394 8.81 -4.39 -4.67
CA VAL A 394 9.29 -3.92 -5.97
C VAL A 394 8.30 -2.90 -6.57
N ILE A 395 7.01 -3.24 -6.56
CA ILE A 395 5.96 -2.34 -7.08
C ILE A 395 5.93 -1.04 -6.29
N ASP A 396 5.90 -1.11 -4.96
CA ASP A 396 5.82 0.10 -4.13
C ASP A 396 7.05 1.00 -4.27
N GLN A 397 8.23 0.40 -4.41
CA GLN A 397 9.46 1.17 -4.63
C GLN A 397 9.41 1.94 -5.95
N GLU A 398 8.95 1.29 -7.03
CA GLU A 398 8.84 1.93 -8.33
C GLU A 398 7.73 3.01 -8.40
N LEU A 399 6.70 2.89 -7.56
CA LEU A 399 5.60 3.88 -7.49
C LEU A 399 5.87 5.02 -6.49
N SER A 400 6.98 5.00 -5.77
CA SER A 400 7.26 5.94 -4.66
C SER A 400 7.36 7.40 -5.08
N ASP A 401 7.65 7.68 -6.36
CA ASP A 401 7.72 9.02 -6.93
C ASP A 401 6.35 9.64 -7.26
N GLY A 402 5.27 8.85 -7.18
CA GLY A 402 3.90 9.27 -7.41
C GLY A 402 3.55 9.66 -8.86
N LYS A 403 4.40 9.31 -9.83
CA LYS A 403 4.20 9.67 -11.24
C LYS A 403 3.34 8.67 -12.01
N THR A 404 3.14 7.48 -11.47
CA THR A 404 2.32 6.42 -12.05
C THR A 404 1.19 6.05 -11.12
N LEU A 405 -0.04 5.98 -11.62
CA LEU A 405 -1.19 5.35 -10.97
C LEU A 405 -1.29 3.91 -11.46
N LEU A 406 -0.99 2.98 -10.58
CA LEU A 406 -1.19 1.54 -10.83
C LEU A 406 -2.48 1.08 -10.15
N THR A 407 -3.43 0.52 -10.90
CA THR A 407 -4.57 -0.21 -10.35
C THR A 407 -4.24 -1.70 -10.25
N VAL A 408 -4.57 -2.31 -9.10
CA VAL A 408 -4.29 -3.71 -8.81
C VAL A 408 -5.58 -4.42 -8.41
N ALA A 409 -5.85 -5.58 -9.00
CA ALA A 409 -7.00 -6.42 -8.64
C ALA A 409 -6.78 -7.07 -7.27
N ALA A 410 -7.74 -6.92 -6.34
CA ALA A 410 -7.62 -7.38 -4.96
C ALA A 410 -7.47 -8.90 -4.78
N GLY A 411 -8.00 -9.68 -5.72
CA GLY A 411 -8.06 -11.14 -5.69
C GLY A 411 -9.50 -11.66 -5.70
N ASN A 412 -9.65 -12.94 -6.07
CA ASN A 412 -10.96 -13.58 -6.24
C ASN A 412 -11.17 -14.76 -5.26
N ASN A 413 -10.56 -14.68 -4.10
CA ASN A 413 -10.55 -15.69 -3.04
C ASN A 413 -11.49 -15.36 -1.86
N GLY A 414 -12.38 -14.38 -2.01
CA GLY A 414 -13.22 -13.88 -0.91
C GLY A 414 -14.20 -14.88 -0.29
N GLU A 415 -14.45 -16.01 -0.96
CA GLU A 415 -15.32 -17.11 -0.48
C GLU A 415 -14.54 -18.14 0.36
N LEU A 416 -13.19 -18.05 0.40
CA LEU A 416 -12.40 -18.97 1.21
C LEU A 416 -12.57 -18.69 2.71
N ASP A 417 -12.13 -19.65 3.53
CA ASP A 417 -12.32 -19.61 4.99
C ASP A 417 -11.70 -18.35 5.64
N PRO A 418 -12.53 -17.50 6.29
CA PRO A 418 -12.05 -16.31 6.97
C PRO A 418 -11.14 -16.60 8.17
N ASN A 419 -11.33 -17.73 8.84
CA ASN A 419 -10.56 -18.08 10.06
C ASN A 419 -9.10 -18.41 9.72
N SER A 420 -8.86 -18.95 8.53
CA SER A 420 -7.49 -19.18 8.03
C SER A 420 -6.83 -17.91 7.46
N GLY A 421 -7.60 -16.85 7.19
CA GLY A 421 -7.17 -15.65 6.49
C GLY A 421 -6.99 -15.84 4.98
N ASN A 422 -7.44 -16.99 4.44
CA ASN A 422 -7.31 -17.28 3.00
C ASN A 422 -8.26 -16.48 2.11
N ASN A 423 -9.22 -15.76 2.69
CA ASN A 423 -10.11 -14.84 1.98
C ASN A 423 -9.57 -13.40 1.90
N ARG A 424 -8.41 -13.13 2.53
CA ARG A 424 -7.80 -11.79 2.51
C ARG A 424 -7.24 -11.45 1.13
N ILE A 425 -7.05 -10.14 0.90
CA ILE A 425 -6.42 -9.61 -0.32
C ILE A 425 -5.15 -10.40 -0.65
N GLN A 426 -4.94 -10.64 -1.95
CA GLN A 426 -3.80 -11.39 -2.46
C GLN A 426 -2.68 -10.45 -2.92
N ILE A 427 -1.44 -10.89 -2.77
CA ILE A 427 -0.24 -10.18 -3.24
C ILE A 427 -0.38 -9.86 -4.76
N PRO A 428 -0.05 -8.64 -5.23
CA PRO A 428 0.56 -7.50 -4.52
C PRO A 428 -0.46 -6.45 -4.01
N SER A 429 -1.67 -6.86 -3.66
CA SER A 429 -2.73 -5.95 -3.24
C SER A 429 -2.53 -5.35 -1.84
N ASP A 430 -1.43 -5.67 -1.14
CA ASP A 430 -0.98 -4.98 0.07
C ASP A 430 -0.05 -3.78 -0.24
N SER A 431 0.19 -3.48 -1.51
CA SER A 431 0.95 -2.29 -1.94
C SER A 431 0.33 -1.02 -1.36
N VAL A 432 1.17 -0.14 -0.83
CA VAL A 432 0.76 1.12 -0.19
C VAL A 432 0.70 2.29 -1.17
N ASN A 433 1.44 2.22 -2.29
CA ASN A 433 1.51 3.27 -3.31
C ASN A 433 0.53 3.05 -4.46
N SER A 434 0.06 1.81 -4.71
CA SER A 434 -0.93 1.49 -5.74
C SER A 434 -2.37 1.82 -5.30
N LEU A 435 -3.34 1.67 -6.20
CA LEU A 435 -4.78 1.74 -5.95
C LEU A 435 -5.37 0.33 -6.12
N VAL A 436 -5.70 -0.31 -5.00
CA VAL A 436 -6.21 -1.68 -4.97
C VAL A 436 -7.72 -1.71 -5.09
N VAL A 437 -8.23 -2.53 -6.01
CA VAL A 437 -9.62 -2.55 -6.40
C VAL A 437 -10.26 -3.91 -6.11
N GLY A 438 -11.28 -3.91 -5.25
CA GLY A 438 -12.21 -5.02 -5.07
C GLY A 438 -13.39 -4.94 -6.03
N ALA A 439 -14.26 -5.93 -5.98
CA ALA A 439 -15.45 -6.00 -6.85
C ALA A 439 -16.75 -5.81 -6.10
N SER A 440 -17.69 -5.04 -6.69
CA SER A 440 -19.11 -5.04 -6.33
C SER A 440 -19.90 -5.93 -7.29
N ASN A 441 -20.95 -6.56 -6.76
CA ASN A 441 -21.81 -7.50 -7.50
C ASN A 441 -22.73 -6.82 -8.52
N SER A 442 -23.03 -5.54 -8.31
CA SER A 442 -23.99 -4.81 -9.15
C SER A 442 -23.55 -3.38 -9.39
N ASN A 443 -23.98 -2.81 -10.51
CA ASN A 443 -23.81 -1.40 -10.83
C ASN A 443 -24.98 -0.52 -10.32
N LYS A 444 -26.01 -1.12 -9.77
CA LYS A 444 -27.20 -0.46 -9.22
C LYS A 444 -26.92 0.18 -7.85
N PRO A 445 -27.81 1.06 -7.34
CA PRO A 445 -27.64 1.68 -6.03
C PRO A 445 -27.56 0.70 -4.85
N ASN A 446 -28.27 -0.43 -4.91
CA ASN A 446 -28.27 -1.46 -3.86
C ASN A 446 -27.22 -2.55 -4.13
N TRP A 447 -25.97 -2.12 -4.34
CA TRP A 447 -24.85 -3.02 -4.56
C TRP A 447 -24.29 -3.55 -3.24
N GLU A 448 -23.66 -4.71 -3.31
CA GLU A 448 -22.89 -5.32 -2.24
C GLU A 448 -21.48 -5.70 -2.75
N LYS A 449 -20.58 -6.09 -1.86
CA LYS A 449 -19.32 -6.72 -2.25
C LYS A 449 -19.63 -8.02 -3.01
N ALA A 450 -19.04 -8.23 -4.18
CA ALA A 450 -19.16 -9.52 -4.89
C ALA A 450 -18.60 -10.65 -4.00
N CYS A 451 -19.28 -11.81 -3.98
CA CYS A 451 -18.94 -12.92 -3.07
C CYS A 451 -17.47 -13.33 -3.17
N TYR A 452 -16.95 -13.44 -4.37
CA TYR A 452 -15.58 -13.82 -4.68
C TYR A 452 -14.52 -12.74 -4.31
N SER A 453 -14.92 -11.46 -4.23
CA SER A 453 -13.95 -10.38 -4.01
C SER A 453 -13.22 -10.54 -2.69
N ALA A 454 -11.89 -10.55 -2.74
CA ALA A 454 -11.02 -10.61 -1.58
C ALA A 454 -11.30 -9.47 -0.59
N VAL A 455 -11.07 -9.74 0.69
CA VAL A 455 -11.39 -8.80 1.78
C VAL A 455 -10.13 -8.30 2.50
N GLY A 456 -10.26 -7.14 3.16
CA GLY A 456 -9.29 -6.64 4.11
C GLY A 456 -9.28 -7.41 5.45
N PRO A 457 -8.55 -6.90 6.41
CA PRO A 457 -7.67 -5.75 6.30
C PRO A 457 -6.38 -6.07 5.53
N GLY A 458 -5.73 -5.03 5.02
CA GLY A 458 -4.35 -5.11 4.57
C GLY A 458 -3.37 -5.20 5.75
N ARG A 459 -2.07 -5.25 5.43
CA ARG A 459 -0.98 -5.15 6.42
C ARG A 459 -0.88 -3.70 6.94
N VAL A 460 -0.35 -3.48 8.13
CA VAL A 460 -0.12 -2.14 8.70
C VAL A 460 1.35 -1.73 8.47
N PRO A 461 1.63 -0.62 7.77
CA PRO A 461 0.72 0.33 7.11
C PRO A 461 0.10 -0.22 5.82
N GLY A 462 -1.02 0.36 5.38
CA GLY A 462 -1.81 -0.15 4.26
C GLY A 462 -3.01 -0.97 4.73
N ARG A 463 -3.56 -0.63 5.89
CA ARG A 463 -4.61 -1.42 6.54
C ARG A 463 -5.94 -1.40 5.79
N VAL A 464 -6.33 -0.23 5.25
CA VAL A 464 -7.58 -0.12 4.47
C VAL A 464 -7.35 -0.70 3.09
N LYS A 465 -7.77 -1.95 2.91
CA LYS A 465 -7.73 -2.69 1.65
C LYS A 465 -9.00 -3.54 1.51
N PRO A 466 -9.51 -3.72 0.26
CA PRO A 466 -9.09 -2.99 -0.93
C PRO A 466 -9.19 -1.47 -0.69
N ASP A 467 -8.53 -0.63 -1.51
CA ASP A 467 -8.70 0.83 -1.35
C ASP A 467 -10.12 1.25 -1.72
N VAL A 468 -10.65 0.72 -2.83
CA VAL A 468 -12.00 0.97 -3.34
C VAL A 468 -12.59 -0.29 -3.95
N VAL A 469 -13.89 -0.26 -4.24
CA VAL A 469 -14.54 -1.27 -5.07
C VAL A 469 -15.15 -0.63 -6.31
N ALA A 470 -15.26 -1.42 -7.39
CA ALA A 470 -16.00 -1.06 -8.60
C ALA A 470 -16.81 -2.26 -9.07
N PHE A 471 -17.72 -2.04 -10.04
CA PHE A 471 -18.50 -3.14 -10.60
C PHE A 471 -17.54 -4.18 -11.22
N GLY A 472 -17.62 -5.41 -10.75
CA GLY A 472 -16.87 -6.56 -11.25
C GLY A 472 -17.76 -7.69 -11.76
N GLY A 473 -19.07 -7.53 -11.60
CA GLY A 473 -20.08 -8.53 -11.98
C GLY A 473 -20.26 -9.62 -10.92
N ASP A 474 -21.39 -10.33 -11.05
CA ASP A 474 -21.75 -11.52 -10.28
C ASP A 474 -22.69 -12.38 -11.12
N VAL A 475 -23.15 -13.51 -10.60
CA VAL A 475 -24.09 -14.42 -11.28
C VAL A 475 -25.44 -13.76 -11.63
N ASP A 476 -25.86 -12.77 -10.86
CA ASP A 476 -27.11 -12.04 -11.07
C ASP A 476 -26.98 -10.83 -11.99
N GLU A 477 -25.77 -10.28 -12.13
CA GLU A 477 -25.45 -9.14 -13.00
C GLU A 477 -24.00 -9.29 -13.49
N TYR A 478 -23.80 -9.95 -14.64
CA TYR A 478 -22.48 -10.15 -15.21
C TYR A 478 -21.83 -8.85 -15.69
N PHE A 479 -20.52 -8.77 -15.55
CA PHE A 479 -19.70 -7.83 -16.30
C PHE A 479 -19.57 -8.34 -17.74
N HIS A 480 -19.73 -7.48 -18.74
CA HIS A 480 -19.63 -7.87 -20.13
C HIS A 480 -18.43 -7.22 -20.80
N VAL A 481 -17.65 -8.03 -21.49
CA VAL A 481 -16.47 -7.63 -22.27
C VAL A 481 -16.62 -8.06 -23.71
N LEU A 482 -15.75 -7.62 -24.60
CA LEU A 482 -15.71 -8.13 -25.97
C LEU A 482 -15.36 -9.65 -25.97
N SER A 483 -16.03 -10.40 -26.83
CA SER A 483 -15.77 -11.81 -27.04
C SER A 483 -14.44 -12.01 -27.78
N PRO A 484 -13.74 -13.14 -27.58
CA PRO A 484 -12.50 -13.47 -28.30
C PRO A 484 -12.65 -13.61 -29.82
N ASP A 485 -13.88 -13.72 -30.33
CA ASP A 485 -14.11 -13.67 -31.77
C ASP A 485 -13.85 -12.25 -32.31
N SER A 486 -13.51 -12.14 -33.58
CA SER A 486 -13.21 -10.86 -34.23
C SER A 486 -14.45 -9.96 -34.45
N SER A 487 -15.62 -10.35 -33.95
CA SER A 487 -16.85 -9.59 -34.06
C SER A 487 -17.09 -8.66 -32.87
N SER A 488 -18.11 -7.80 -32.93
CA SER A 488 -18.55 -6.95 -31.81
C SER A 488 -19.47 -7.70 -30.82
N THR A 489 -19.36 -9.02 -30.73
CA THR A 489 -20.06 -9.83 -29.74
C THR A 489 -19.50 -9.60 -28.34
N ILE A 490 -20.35 -9.72 -27.34
CA ILE A 490 -19.99 -9.56 -25.93
C ILE A 490 -20.08 -10.90 -25.20
N ALA A 491 -19.18 -11.09 -24.26
CA ALA A 491 -19.10 -12.26 -23.39
C ALA A 491 -19.28 -11.86 -21.92
N PRO A 492 -20.10 -12.60 -21.15
CA PRO A 492 -20.26 -12.37 -19.72
C PRO A 492 -19.07 -12.89 -18.92
N THR A 493 -18.68 -12.15 -17.92
CA THR A 493 -17.62 -12.53 -16.98
C THR A 493 -17.86 -11.93 -15.59
N CYS A 494 -17.04 -12.27 -14.62
CA CYS A 494 -16.96 -11.60 -13.32
C CYS A 494 -15.55 -11.72 -12.75
N GLY A 495 -15.14 -10.73 -11.96
CA GLY A 495 -13.83 -10.75 -11.31
C GLY A 495 -13.31 -9.36 -10.93
N THR A 496 -12.45 -9.31 -9.93
CA THR A 496 -11.68 -8.10 -9.60
C THR A 496 -10.76 -7.68 -10.75
N SER A 497 -10.41 -8.61 -11.64
CA SER A 497 -9.64 -8.38 -12.87
C SER A 497 -10.34 -7.41 -13.84
N PHE A 498 -11.67 -7.27 -13.78
CA PHE A 498 -12.44 -6.34 -14.61
C PHE A 498 -12.81 -5.06 -13.86
N ALA A 499 -12.95 -5.14 -12.54
CA ALA A 499 -13.16 -3.96 -11.69
C ALA A 499 -11.94 -3.02 -11.68
N ALA A 500 -10.72 -3.56 -11.64
CA ALA A 500 -9.49 -2.75 -11.59
C ALA A 500 -9.30 -1.88 -12.84
N PRO A 501 -9.38 -2.39 -14.08
CA PRO A 501 -9.29 -1.56 -15.27
C PRO A 501 -10.46 -0.58 -15.42
N LEU A 502 -11.65 -0.88 -14.89
CA LEU A 502 -12.76 0.07 -14.84
C LEU A 502 -12.42 1.29 -13.97
N VAL A 503 -11.75 1.10 -12.84
CA VAL A 503 -11.26 2.22 -12.00
C VAL A 503 -10.19 3.02 -12.74
N LEU A 504 -9.25 2.36 -13.42
CA LEU A 504 -8.23 3.03 -14.22
C LEU A 504 -8.89 3.87 -15.35
N ARG A 505 -9.93 3.31 -16.00
CA ARG A 505 -10.72 4.03 -17.00
C ARG A 505 -11.26 5.36 -16.46
N GLN A 506 -11.79 5.38 -15.24
CA GLN A 506 -12.30 6.61 -14.61
C GLN A 506 -11.18 7.63 -14.37
N ALA A 507 -10.02 7.18 -13.85
CA ALA A 507 -8.87 8.05 -13.66
C ALA A 507 -8.40 8.67 -14.98
N VAL A 508 -8.24 7.84 -16.02
CA VAL A 508 -7.83 8.28 -17.36
C VAL A 508 -8.88 9.20 -17.99
N GLY A 509 -10.17 8.93 -17.76
CA GLY A 509 -11.26 9.79 -18.21
C GLY A 509 -11.18 11.20 -17.60
N ILE A 510 -10.98 11.30 -16.28
CA ILE A 510 -10.80 12.60 -15.60
C ILE A 510 -9.56 13.31 -16.17
N ARG A 511 -8.44 12.59 -16.36
CA ARG A 511 -7.20 13.13 -16.95
C ARG A 511 -7.41 13.64 -18.37
N SER A 512 -8.12 12.89 -19.22
CA SER A 512 -8.41 13.25 -20.60
C SER A 512 -9.27 14.52 -20.70
N ILE A 513 -10.18 14.68 -19.73
CA ILE A 513 -11.11 15.81 -19.69
C ILE A 513 -10.46 17.08 -19.11
N LEU A 514 -9.77 16.96 -17.96
CA LEU A 514 -9.23 18.11 -17.23
C LEU A 514 -7.81 18.51 -17.68
N GLY A 515 -7.05 17.58 -18.28
CA GLY A 515 -5.72 17.85 -18.80
C GLY A 515 -4.56 17.37 -17.90
N GLU A 516 -3.35 17.62 -18.38
CA GLU A 516 -2.11 17.02 -17.85
C GLU A 516 -1.67 17.59 -16.50
N GLU A 517 -2.21 18.71 -16.07
CA GLU A 517 -1.90 19.32 -14.77
C GLU A 517 -2.40 18.52 -13.56
N ILE A 518 -3.34 17.58 -13.75
CA ILE A 518 -3.85 16.74 -12.68
C ILE A 518 -2.93 15.54 -12.50
N THR A 519 -2.21 15.47 -11.39
CA THR A 519 -1.25 14.38 -11.15
C THR A 519 -1.93 13.02 -10.92
N PRO A 520 -1.24 11.88 -11.17
CA PRO A 520 -1.77 10.55 -10.87
C PRO A 520 -2.23 10.38 -9.41
N ILE A 521 -1.52 10.97 -8.45
CA ILE A 521 -1.93 10.98 -7.03
C ILE A 521 -3.20 11.81 -6.82
N ALA A 522 -3.38 12.91 -7.54
CA ALA A 522 -4.59 13.71 -7.47
C ALA A 522 -5.81 12.94 -8.00
N LEU A 523 -5.64 12.15 -9.05
CA LEU A 523 -6.69 11.27 -9.56
C LEU A 523 -7.06 10.18 -8.55
N LYS A 524 -6.06 9.53 -7.91
CA LYS A 524 -6.29 8.60 -6.79
C LYS A 524 -7.10 9.28 -5.67
N ALA A 525 -6.72 10.50 -5.29
CA ALA A 525 -7.42 11.26 -4.24
C ALA A 525 -8.86 11.60 -4.63
N LEU A 526 -9.13 12.01 -5.89
CA LEU A 526 -10.48 12.32 -6.38
C LEU A 526 -11.39 11.09 -6.40
N LEU A 527 -10.89 9.94 -6.87
CA LEU A 527 -11.65 8.68 -6.89
C LEU A 527 -12.04 8.24 -5.48
N ILE A 528 -11.10 8.29 -4.53
CA ILE A 528 -11.36 7.95 -3.13
C ILE A 528 -12.29 8.97 -2.49
N HIS A 529 -12.13 10.26 -2.80
CA HIS A 529 -12.93 11.34 -2.23
C HIS A 529 -14.42 11.23 -2.54
N THR A 530 -14.73 10.74 -3.73
CA THR A 530 -16.11 10.60 -4.23
C THR A 530 -16.67 9.18 -4.06
N ALA A 531 -15.86 8.24 -3.58
CA ALA A 531 -16.32 6.89 -3.28
C ALA A 531 -17.32 6.88 -2.12
N ASN A 532 -18.25 5.93 -2.18
CA ASN A 532 -19.30 5.80 -1.17
C ASN A 532 -19.37 4.38 -0.63
N THR A 533 -19.22 4.24 0.68
CA THR A 533 -19.31 2.93 1.36
C THR A 533 -20.71 2.37 1.39
N ASN A 534 -21.76 3.19 1.20
CA ASN A 534 -23.16 2.81 1.34
C ASN A 534 -23.47 2.09 2.68
N GLY A 535 -22.70 2.39 3.73
CA GLY A 535 -22.83 1.76 5.05
C GLY A 535 -22.16 0.40 5.21
N HIS A 536 -21.52 -0.13 4.16
CA HIS A 536 -20.77 -1.39 4.25
C HIS A 536 -19.51 -1.28 5.12
N ASN A 537 -19.08 -2.42 5.66
CA ASN A 537 -17.85 -2.52 6.44
C ASN A 537 -16.63 -2.16 5.59
N GLN A 538 -15.73 -1.37 6.16
CA GLN A 538 -14.51 -0.90 5.50
C GLN A 538 -13.57 -2.04 5.06
N ASP A 539 -13.49 -3.14 5.81
CA ASP A 539 -12.69 -4.31 5.42
C ASP A 539 -13.23 -5.02 4.17
N LEU A 540 -14.52 -4.80 3.81
CA LEU A 540 -15.15 -5.38 2.63
C LEU A 540 -15.00 -4.48 1.38
N VAL A 541 -15.09 -3.16 1.57
CA VAL A 541 -15.26 -2.21 0.45
C VAL A 541 -14.24 -1.05 0.47
N GLY A 542 -13.31 -1.04 1.41
CA GLY A 542 -12.33 0.04 1.55
C GLY A 542 -12.99 1.40 1.82
N TRP A 543 -12.62 2.39 1.04
CA TRP A 543 -13.23 3.72 1.10
C TRP A 543 -14.58 3.78 0.39
N GLY A 544 -15.01 2.69 -0.26
CA GLY A 544 -16.32 2.54 -0.89
C GLY A 544 -16.25 2.27 -2.40
N LYS A 545 -17.42 2.22 -3.01
CA LYS A 545 -17.57 2.10 -4.46
C LYS A 545 -17.31 3.44 -5.13
N ILE A 546 -16.50 3.43 -6.19
CA ILE A 546 -16.19 4.65 -6.96
C ILE A 546 -17.45 5.19 -7.64
N GLU A 547 -17.48 6.50 -7.86
CA GLU A 547 -18.49 7.14 -8.69
C GLU A 547 -18.20 6.86 -10.17
N ASN A 548 -19.16 6.29 -10.87
CA ASN A 548 -19.01 5.94 -12.29
C ASN A 548 -19.21 7.14 -13.25
N ASN A 549 -19.95 8.14 -12.80
CA ASN A 549 -20.19 9.35 -13.59
C ASN A 549 -19.11 10.39 -13.34
N ILE A 550 -18.19 10.58 -14.30
CA ILE A 550 -17.10 11.55 -14.20
C ILE A 550 -17.63 12.96 -13.93
N SER A 551 -18.78 13.34 -14.47
CA SER A 551 -19.38 14.65 -14.22
C SER A 551 -19.61 14.89 -12.73
N LYS A 552 -20.06 13.89 -11.97
CA LYS A 552 -20.23 14.00 -10.52
C LYS A 552 -18.92 14.11 -9.74
N ILE A 553 -17.82 13.63 -10.34
CA ILE A 553 -16.48 13.76 -9.73
C ILE A 553 -15.93 15.18 -9.94
N ILE A 554 -16.11 15.72 -11.15
CA ILE A 554 -15.51 17.00 -11.55
C ILE A 554 -16.43 18.21 -11.41
N GLN A 555 -17.70 18.02 -11.03
CA GLN A 555 -18.65 19.09 -10.77
C GLN A 555 -19.11 19.08 -9.31
N CYS A 556 -19.54 20.23 -8.83
CA CYS A 556 -20.07 20.43 -7.49
C CYS A 556 -21.55 20.81 -7.57
N GLU A 557 -22.32 20.44 -6.56
CA GLU A 557 -23.70 20.90 -6.39
C GLU A 557 -23.75 22.34 -5.90
N ASP A 558 -24.92 22.96 -5.94
CA ASP A 558 -25.15 24.24 -5.29
C ASP A 558 -24.91 24.13 -3.78
N GLY A 559 -24.27 25.16 -3.18
CA GLY A 559 -23.88 25.12 -1.78
C GLY A 559 -22.66 24.22 -1.48
N GLU A 560 -22.00 23.68 -2.52
CA GLU A 560 -20.83 22.84 -2.42
C GLU A 560 -19.65 23.43 -3.21
N ALA A 561 -18.43 23.32 -2.66
CA ALA A 561 -17.19 23.59 -3.39
C ALA A 561 -16.17 22.50 -3.09
N ARG A 562 -15.58 21.93 -4.14
CA ARG A 562 -14.55 20.91 -4.05
C ARG A 562 -13.25 21.49 -4.58
N ILE A 563 -12.18 21.44 -3.77
CA ILE A 563 -10.90 22.06 -4.05
C ILE A 563 -9.81 21.00 -4.07
N LEU A 564 -8.99 21.01 -5.12
CA LEU A 564 -7.84 20.15 -5.29
C LEU A 564 -6.55 20.90 -4.92
N TYR A 565 -5.76 20.30 -4.05
CA TYR A 565 -4.40 20.67 -3.67
C TYR A 565 -3.46 19.58 -4.15
N GLN A 566 -2.34 19.93 -4.72
CA GLN A 566 -1.32 18.97 -5.12
C GLN A 566 0.08 19.59 -5.03
N GLY A 567 1.10 18.78 -4.77
CA GLY A 567 2.46 19.28 -4.65
C GLY A 567 3.41 18.28 -3.99
N TYR A 568 4.50 18.83 -3.47
CA TYR A 568 5.54 18.07 -2.76
C TYR A 568 5.77 18.70 -1.40
N LEU A 569 5.95 17.88 -0.37
CA LEU A 569 6.29 18.34 0.97
C LEU A 569 7.67 17.83 1.38
N GLU A 570 8.59 18.78 1.58
CA GLU A 570 9.97 18.50 1.98
C GLU A 570 10.08 17.87 3.37
N PRO A 571 11.12 17.07 3.63
CA PRO A 571 11.33 16.40 4.92
C PRO A 571 11.31 17.37 6.10
N GLY A 572 10.54 17.01 7.15
CA GLY A 572 10.45 17.78 8.38
C GLY A 572 9.72 19.12 8.27
N LYS A 573 9.17 19.46 7.08
CA LYS A 573 8.44 20.70 6.88
C LYS A 573 6.98 20.59 7.29
N TYR A 574 6.40 21.75 7.61
CA TYR A 574 5.00 21.95 7.94
C TYR A 574 4.33 22.78 6.85
N LEU A 575 3.12 22.39 6.51
CA LEU A 575 2.26 23.05 5.54
C LEU A 575 0.91 23.37 6.18
N LYS A 576 0.47 24.60 6.09
CA LYS A 576 -0.89 25.04 6.43
C LYS A 576 -1.71 24.99 5.14
N ALA A 577 -2.61 24.03 5.03
CA ALA A 577 -3.58 23.95 3.94
C ALA A 577 -4.88 24.60 4.40
N ASN A 578 -5.12 25.84 3.96
CA ASN A 578 -6.31 26.59 4.32
C ASN A 578 -7.56 25.92 3.73
N ILE A 579 -8.62 25.79 4.52
CA ILE A 579 -9.93 25.35 4.06
C ILE A 579 -10.69 26.61 3.67
N PRO A 580 -11.05 26.82 2.38
CA PRO A 580 -11.70 28.04 1.95
C PRO A 580 -13.12 28.08 2.49
N LEU A 581 -13.32 28.89 3.51
CA LEU A 581 -14.61 29.18 4.11
C LEU A 581 -14.82 30.69 4.14
N PRO A 582 -15.71 31.24 3.29
CA PRO A 582 -15.98 32.68 3.25
C PRO A 582 -16.68 33.15 4.53
N GLU A 583 -16.50 34.44 4.87
CA GLU A 583 -17.17 35.06 6.02
C GLU A 583 -18.70 35.12 5.89
N THR A 584 -19.23 34.91 4.69
CA THR A 584 -20.68 34.76 4.43
C THR A 584 -21.30 33.54 5.11
N VAL A 585 -20.48 32.51 5.45
CA VAL A 585 -20.93 31.30 6.15
C VAL A 585 -20.84 31.51 7.66
N LYS A 586 -21.84 32.16 8.24
CA LYS A 586 -21.85 32.52 9.67
C LYS A 586 -22.55 31.52 10.59
N ASP A 587 -23.53 30.79 10.05
CA ASP A 587 -24.38 29.92 10.86
C ASP A 587 -24.72 28.60 10.12
N GLY A 588 -25.32 27.69 10.88
CA GLY A 588 -25.70 26.36 10.38
C GLY A 588 -24.55 25.33 10.40
N ILE A 589 -24.81 24.21 9.76
CA ILE A 589 -23.84 23.11 9.68
C ILE A 589 -23.04 23.25 8.39
N VAL A 590 -21.73 23.19 8.52
CA VAL A 590 -20.77 23.05 7.45
C VAL A 590 -20.27 21.60 7.46
N GLU A 591 -20.49 20.90 6.37
CA GLU A 591 -19.92 19.59 6.13
C GLU A 591 -18.56 19.77 5.46
N ILE A 592 -17.51 19.16 6.03
CA ILE A 592 -16.17 19.15 5.47
C ILE A 592 -15.82 17.69 5.17
N THR A 593 -15.56 17.37 3.91
CA THR A 593 -14.97 16.11 3.50
C THR A 593 -13.52 16.38 3.09
N ALA A 594 -12.59 15.58 3.55
CA ALA A 594 -11.18 15.70 3.17
C ALA A 594 -10.59 14.32 2.85
N SER A 595 -9.83 14.26 1.76
CA SER A 595 -9.05 13.08 1.36
C SER A 595 -7.63 13.52 1.10
N LEU A 596 -6.66 12.81 1.68
CA LEU A 596 -5.24 12.98 1.40
C LEU A 596 -4.70 11.68 0.86
N CYS A 597 -4.00 11.75 -0.27
CA CYS A 597 -3.22 10.66 -0.83
C CYS A 597 -1.77 11.12 -1.02
N PHE A 598 -0.82 10.23 -0.79
CA PHE A 598 0.58 10.46 -1.08
C PHE A 598 1.27 9.15 -1.44
N ALA A 599 2.47 9.25 -2.03
CA ALA A 599 3.36 8.12 -2.26
C ALA A 599 4.68 8.36 -1.52
N CYS A 600 5.33 7.30 -1.06
CA CYS A 600 6.59 7.40 -0.33
C CYS A 600 7.47 6.18 -0.55
N ASP A 601 8.77 6.35 -0.29
CA ASP A 601 9.71 5.24 -0.25
C ASP A 601 9.30 4.22 0.82
N VAL A 602 9.59 2.95 0.56
CA VAL A 602 9.25 1.82 1.42
C VAL A 602 10.50 1.08 1.90
N ASP A 603 10.34 0.34 2.99
CA ASP A 603 11.40 -0.42 3.63
C ASP A 603 10.89 -1.85 3.90
N SER A 604 11.27 -2.76 3.01
CA SER A 604 10.85 -4.17 3.07
C SER A 604 11.43 -4.94 4.25
N GLU A 605 12.53 -4.48 4.83
CA GLU A 605 13.16 -5.08 6.01
C GLU A 605 12.29 -4.88 7.25
N HIS A 606 11.56 -3.77 7.28
CA HIS A 606 10.76 -3.35 8.42
C HIS A 606 9.26 -3.42 8.12
N SER A 607 8.67 -4.63 8.09
CA SER A 607 7.23 -4.78 7.82
C SER A 607 6.35 -3.98 8.80
N SER A 608 6.77 -3.84 10.07
CA SER A 608 6.11 -3.01 11.07
C SER A 608 6.24 -1.49 10.82
N ALA A 609 7.19 -1.09 9.98
CA ALA A 609 7.53 0.29 9.66
C ALA A 609 7.74 0.49 8.15
N TYR A 610 6.98 -0.20 7.34
CA TYR A 610 7.15 -0.36 5.89
C TYR A 610 7.20 0.97 5.13
N THR A 611 6.31 1.94 5.40
CA THR A 611 6.41 3.29 4.83
C THR A 611 7.52 4.07 5.53
N GLN A 612 8.55 4.52 4.80
CA GLN A 612 9.70 5.26 5.38
C GLN A 612 9.33 6.68 5.78
N SER A 613 8.32 7.25 5.15
CA SER A 613 7.83 8.61 5.40
C SER A 613 6.32 8.64 5.45
N GLY A 614 5.77 9.69 6.05
CA GLY A 614 4.32 9.89 6.13
C GLY A 614 3.94 11.34 6.33
N LEU A 615 2.67 11.64 6.11
CA LEU A 615 2.08 12.95 6.34
C LEU A 615 1.16 12.89 7.57
N GLU A 616 1.55 13.54 8.66
CA GLU A 616 0.70 13.68 9.85
C GLU A 616 -0.17 14.92 9.70
N ILE A 617 -1.50 14.75 9.82
CA ILE A 617 -2.46 15.84 9.64
C ILE A 617 -3.12 16.19 10.95
N THR A 618 -3.15 17.50 11.26
CA THR A 618 -3.85 18.06 12.40
C THR A 618 -4.90 19.08 11.91
N PHE A 619 -6.13 18.96 12.34
CA PHE A 619 -7.18 19.92 12.02
C PHE A 619 -7.21 21.06 13.04
N ARG A 620 -7.20 22.30 12.53
CA ARG A 620 -7.27 23.55 13.26
C ARG A 620 -8.58 24.27 12.87
N PRO A 621 -9.64 24.16 13.68
CA PRO A 621 -10.95 24.71 13.30
C PRO A 621 -11.01 26.23 13.38
N HIS A 622 -10.18 26.86 14.20
CA HIS A 622 -10.30 28.27 14.54
C HIS A 622 -8.94 28.90 14.83
N THR A 623 -8.53 29.89 14.06
CA THR A 623 -7.19 30.52 14.18
C THR A 623 -6.97 31.28 15.48
N ASP A 624 -8.04 31.83 16.11
CA ASP A 624 -7.95 32.69 17.31
C ASP A 624 -8.22 31.92 18.60
N LYS A 625 -8.44 30.59 18.53
CA LYS A 625 -8.60 29.76 19.74
C LYS A 625 -7.32 29.02 20.04
N PHE A 626 -6.84 29.18 21.26
CA PHE A 626 -5.62 28.55 21.73
C PHE A 626 -5.92 27.48 22.78
N ASN A 627 -5.01 26.58 22.97
CA ASN A 627 -5.05 25.56 24.02
C ASN A 627 -5.07 26.26 25.43
N LYS A 628 -5.42 25.52 26.49
CA LYS A 628 -5.47 26.04 27.85
C LYS A 628 -4.20 26.76 28.34
N ALA A 629 -3.06 26.43 27.73
CA ALA A 629 -1.77 27.04 28.05
C ALA A 629 -1.43 28.26 27.18
N GLY A 630 -2.26 28.61 26.20
CA GLY A 630 -2.03 29.75 25.29
C GLY A 630 -0.85 29.56 24.33
N THR A 631 -0.26 28.34 24.25
CA THR A 631 0.99 28.07 23.52
C THR A 631 0.81 27.58 22.11
N ALA A 632 -0.38 27.10 21.74
CA ALA A 632 -0.66 26.58 20.41
C ALA A 632 -2.14 26.72 20.06
N ILE A 633 -2.45 26.91 18.77
CA ILE A 633 -3.83 26.93 18.27
C ILE A 633 -4.52 25.60 18.63
N GLU A 634 -5.78 25.68 19.05
CA GLU A 634 -6.56 24.53 19.45
C GLU A 634 -6.71 23.50 18.32
N THR A 635 -6.66 22.22 18.68
CA THR A 635 -6.84 21.10 17.76
C THR A 635 -8.20 20.47 17.94
N ALA A 636 -8.78 19.98 16.84
CA ALA A 636 -9.97 19.15 16.90
C ALA A 636 -9.76 17.84 16.12
N PRO A 637 -10.35 16.73 16.58
CA PRO A 637 -10.28 15.46 15.85
C PRO A 637 -10.96 15.58 14.48
N PHE A 638 -10.27 15.13 13.41
CA PHE A 638 -10.83 15.07 12.07
C PHE A 638 -10.68 13.67 11.47
N PHE A 639 -9.48 13.27 11.07
CA PHE A 639 -9.24 11.94 10.53
C PHE A 639 -9.27 10.85 11.61
N SER A 640 -8.94 11.18 12.83
CA SER A 640 -9.08 10.32 14.01
C SER A 640 -10.32 10.65 14.82
N ASN A 641 -10.75 9.69 15.62
CA ASN A 641 -11.79 9.95 16.63
C ASN A 641 -11.20 10.46 17.96
N GLY A 642 -9.86 10.57 18.06
CA GLY A 642 -9.13 10.89 19.26
C GLY A 642 -9.08 9.73 20.26
N GLY A 643 -8.30 9.89 21.34
CA GLY A 643 -8.24 8.90 22.42
C GLY A 643 -7.20 7.80 22.27
N ALA A 644 -6.43 7.78 21.18
CA ALA A 644 -5.28 6.87 21.06
C ALA A 644 -4.21 7.25 22.09
N SER A 645 -3.82 6.29 22.94
CA SER A 645 -2.90 6.50 24.05
C SER A 645 -1.44 6.21 23.69
N ASN A 646 -1.19 5.47 22.62
CA ASN A 646 0.14 5.09 22.18
C ASN A 646 0.24 5.03 20.63
N GLU A 647 1.45 4.81 20.12
CA GLU A 647 1.75 4.76 18.70
C GLU A 647 0.96 3.67 17.96
N LEU A 648 0.84 2.49 18.55
CA LEU A 648 0.12 1.37 17.93
C LEU A 648 -1.38 1.66 17.79
N GLU A 649 -2.00 2.22 18.83
CA GLU A 649 -3.41 2.63 18.74
C GLU A 649 -3.59 3.71 17.66
N ARG A 650 -2.64 4.63 17.52
CA ARG A 650 -2.67 5.63 16.44
C ARG A 650 -2.56 5.00 15.05
N ARG A 651 -1.71 3.99 14.88
CA ARG A 651 -1.61 3.23 13.62
C ARG A 651 -2.93 2.51 13.30
N LEU A 652 -3.50 1.82 14.28
CA LEU A 652 -4.70 1.01 14.08
C LEU A 652 -6.00 1.82 13.99
N LYS A 653 -6.13 2.92 14.76
CA LYS A 653 -7.39 3.66 14.91
C LYS A 653 -7.38 5.04 14.25
N GLU A 654 -6.21 5.62 14.02
CA GLU A 654 -6.04 6.97 13.51
C GLU A 654 -5.32 7.02 12.17
N HIS A 655 -5.10 5.87 11.54
CA HIS A 655 -4.45 5.73 10.23
C HIS A 655 -3.06 6.40 10.14
N LYS A 656 -2.33 6.45 11.25
CA LYS A 656 -0.97 7.00 11.24
C LYS A 656 -0.06 6.14 10.36
N TRP A 657 0.70 6.76 9.46
CA TRP A 657 1.56 6.15 8.46
C TRP A 657 0.84 5.55 7.24
N GLU A 658 -0.48 5.65 7.15
CA GLU A 658 -1.23 5.27 5.96
C GLU A 658 -1.02 6.30 4.84
N THR A 659 -0.88 5.83 3.60
CA THR A 659 -0.71 6.69 2.42
C THR A 659 -2.02 7.30 1.92
N VAL A 660 -3.14 6.86 2.49
CA VAL A 660 -4.48 7.34 2.18
C VAL A 660 -5.23 7.68 3.46
N LEU A 661 -5.76 8.88 3.53
CA LEU A 661 -6.66 9.34 4.59
C LEU A 661 -7.93 9.89 3.95
N HIS A 662 -9.09 9.47 4.44
CA HIS A 662 -10.38 10.00 4.02
C HIS A 662 -11.32 10.12 5.21
N LYS A 663 -11.99 11.26 5.35
CA LYS A 663 -12.99 11.49 6.40
C LYS A 663 -13.95 12.62 6.05
N LYS A 664 -15.16 12.46 6.53
CA LYS A 664 -16.24 13.45 6.48
C LYS A 664 -16.65 13.85 7.91
N LYS A 665 -16.76 15.15 8.18
CA LYS A 665 -17.17 15.69 9.48
C LYS A 665 -18.12 16.87 9.32
N ASN A 666 -19.14 16.92 10.17
CA ASN A 666 -20.02 18.06 10.33
C ASN A 666 -19.53 18.97 11.45
N LYS A 667 -19.51 20.28 11.22
CA LYS A 667 -19.12 21.32 12.16
C LYS A 667 -20.15 22.44 12.18
N GLN A 668 -20.36 23.07 13.34
CA GLN A 668 -21.11 24.31 13.39
C GLN A 668 -20.28 25.44 12.76
N ALA A 669 -20.87 26.24 11.87
CA ALA A 669 -20.18 27.35 11.21
C ALA A 669 -19.54 28.30 12.24
N SER A 670 -20.24 28.59 13.34
CA SER A 670 -19.76 29.44 14.46
C SER A 670 -18.50 28.89 15.16
N SER A 671 -18.17 27.61 15.00
CA SER A 671 -16.97 27.00 15.55
C SER A 671 -15.77 27.08 14.58
N LEU A 672 -15.98 27.60 13.38
CA LEU A 672 -14.98 27.68 12.33
C LEU A 672 -14.59 29.14 12.08
N LYS A 673 -13.30 29.44 12.08
CA LYS A 673 -12.75 30.73 11.65
C LYS A 673 -11.39 30.49 10.99
N ASN A 674 -11.30 30.76 9.69
CA ASN A 674 -10.12 30.45 8.88
C ASN A 674 -9.59 29.05 9.18
N PRO A 675 -10.43 28.00 9.05
CA PRO A 675 -10.04 26.64 9.38
C PRO A 675 -8.95 26.15 8.43
N PHE A 676 -8.05 25.29 8.92
CA PHE A 676 -6.99 24.73 8.09
C PHE A 676 -6.56 23.34 8.58
N PHE A 677 -5.90 22.62 7.69
CA PHE A 677 -5.14 21.43 8.04
C PHE A 677 -3.66 21.80 8.15
N GLU A 678 -3.06 21.45 9.28
CA GLU A 678 -1.61 21.47 9.48
C GLU A 678 -1.07 20.10 9.05
N ILE A 679 -0.26 20.08 8.01
CA ILE A 679 0.33 18.84 7.43
C ILE A 679 1.82 18.84 7.74
N HIS A 680 2.30 17.79 8.36
CA HIS A 680 3.69 17.63 8.75
C HIS A 680 4.30 16.40 8.11
N HIS A 681 5.40 16.58 7.38
CA HIS A 681 6.19 15.47 6.87
C HIS A 681 7.00 14.85 8.01
N ILE A 682 6.68 13.61 8.33
CA ILE A 682 7.39 12.79 9.31
C ILE A 682 8.13 11.67 8.59
N ALA A 683 9.35 11.36 9.02
CA ALA A 683 10.12 10.24 8.49
C ALA A 683 10.42 9.23 9.59
N ARG A 684 10.56 7.96 9.25
CA ARG A 684 11.03 6.91 10.15
C ARG A 684 12.52 6.75 10.00
N GLU A 685 13.23 6.70 11.11
CA GLU A 685 14.64 6.30 11.19
C GLU A 685 14.64 4.96 11.93
N ASN A 686 14.97 3.89 11.25
CA ASN A 686 15.02 2.56 11.85
C ASN A 686 16.46 2.18 12.24
N ALA A 687 17.27 3.19 12.60
CA ALA A 687 18.70 3.09 12.96
C ALA A 687 19.64 2.55 11.86
N THR A 688 19.15 2.08 10.76
CA THR A 688 19.94 1.90 9.54
C THR A 688 20.31 3.28 8.99
N LEU A 689 21.48 3.38 8.33
CA LEU A 689 21.98 4.64 7.77
C LEU A 689 20.87 5.40 7.06
N PRO A 690 20.57 6.65 7.45
CA PRO A 690 19.45 7.37 6.90
C PRO A 690 19.67 7.57 5.40
N LYS A 691 18.96 6.83 4.58
CA LYS A 691 18.66 7.32 3.24
C LYS A 691 17.99 8.67 3.46
N LYS A 692 18.58 9.76 2.93
CA LYS A 692 18.00 11.10 3.09
C LYS A 692 16.53 11.01 2.65
N PRO A 693 15.57 11.30 3.54
CA PRO A 693 14.18 11.24 3.17
C PRO A 693 13.92 12.19 1.99
N LYS A 694 13.15 11.72 1.02
CA LYS A 694 12.78 12.52 -0.16
C LYS A 694 11.56 13.37 0.15
N ALA A 695 11.34 14.42 -0.66
CA ALA A 695 10.08 15.14 -0.66
C ALA A 695 8.92 14.18 -1.02
N ILE A 696 7.83 14.23 -0.28
CA ILE A 696 6.64 13.41 -0.52
C ILE A 696 5.73 14.09 -1.54
N PRO A 697 5.46 13.46 -2.70
CA PRO A 697 4.39 13.89 -3.60
C PRO A 697 3.03 13.61 -2.94
N TYR A 698 2.15 14.62 -2.92
CA TYR A 698 0.83 14.48 -2.31
C TYR A 698 -0.26 15.15 -3.14
N ALA A 699 -1.49 14.70 -2.92
CA ALA A 699 -2.70 15.41 -3.31
C ALA A 699 -3.73 15.37 -2.19
N MET A 700 -4.43 16.47 -2.00
CA MET A 700 -5.51 16.60 -1.05
C MET A 700 -6.74 17.16 -1.75
N VAL A 701 -7.89 16.55 -1.50
CA VAL A 701 -9.19 17.03 -1.98
C VAL A 701 -10.01 17.44 -0.76
N ILE A 702 -10.50 18.68 -0.76
CA ILE A 702 -11.37 19.19 0.30
C ILE A 702 -12.69 19.60 -0.33
N THR A 703 -13.79 19.00 0.13
CA THR A 703 -15.14 19.49 -0.15
C THR A 703 -15.70 20.21 1.06
N VAL A 704 -16.19 21.43 0.85
CA VAL A 704 -16.96 22.21 1.82
C VAL A 704 -18.40 22.31 1.31
N LYS A 705 -19.37 21.93 2.15
CA LYS A 705 -20.80 22.00 1.81
C LYS A 705 -21.57 22.72 2.91
N SER A 706 -22.39 23.69 2.52
CA SER A 706 -23.29 24.41 3.41
C SER A 706 -24.72 24.33 2.89
N ARG A 707 -25.64 23.88 3.74
CA ARG A 707 -27.08 23.84 3.35
C ARG A 707 -27.75 25.21 3.39
N LYS A 708 -27.16 26.18 4.10
CA LYS A 708 -27.72 27.53 4.27
C LYS A 708 -27.20 28.53 3.23
N ASN A 709 -25.97 28.32 2.72
CA ASN A 709 -25.38 29.17 1.70
C ASN A 709 -25.30 28.42 0.36
N MET A 710 -26.32 28.56 -0.46
CA MET A 710 -26.36 27.95 -1.80
C MET A 710 -25.42 28.63 -2.80
N ASN A 711 -24.89 29.82 -2.49
CA ASN A 711 -23.92 30.54 -3.33
C ASN A 711 -22.46 30.29 -2.91
N LEU A 712 -22.22 29.32 -2.04
CA LEU A 712 -20.89 29.03 -1.44
C LEU A 712 -19.78 28.94 -2.48
N TYR A 713 -20.04 28.29 -3.62
CA TYR A 713 -19.08 28.11 -4.68
C TYR A 713 -18.56 29.46 -5.23
N ASN A 714 -19.47 30.37 -5.57
CA ASN A 714 -19.11 31.70 -6.09
C ASN A 714 -18.45 32.58 -5.00
N ASP A 715 -18.94 32.50 -3.75
CA ASP A 715 -18.36 33.23 -2.64
C ASP A 715 -16.89 32.84 -2.41
N ILE A 716 -16.57 31.55 -2.55
CA ILE A 716 -15.19 31.06 -2.46
C ILE A 716 -14.35 31.60 -3.61
N LEU A 717 -14.83 31.50 -4.85
CA LEU A 717 -14.08 32.01 -6.00
C LEU A 717 -13.84 33.53 -5.93
N GLN A 718 -14.81 34.31 -5.41
CA GLN A 718 -14.64 35.73 -5.20
C GLN A 718 -13.62 36.04 -4.08
N THR A 719 -13.69 35.30 -2.96
CA THR A 719 -12.77 35.49 -1.83
C THR A 719 -11.32 35.16 -2.20
N TYR A 720 -11.11 34.16 -3.06
CA TYR A 720 -9.78 33.68 -3.47
C TYR A 720 -9.48 33.96 -4.95
N VAL A 721 -9.99 35.08 -5.46
CA VAL A 721 -9.74 35.54 -6.84
C VAL A 721 -8.23 35.54 -7.15
N ASN A 722 -7.84 35.11 -8.34
CA ASN A 722 -6.45 34.95 -8.80
C ASN A 722 -5.63 33.84 -8.11
N ARG A 723 -6.16 33.17 -7.08
CA ARG A 723 -5.50 32.00 -6.46
C ARG A 723 -6.21 30.70 -6.82
N LEU A 724 -7.50 30.65 -6.67
CA LEU A 724 -8.32 29.49 -7.02
C LEU A 724 -8.98 29.69 -8.39
N SER A 725 -9.09 28.63 -9.17
CA SER A 725 -9.75 28.67 -10.48
C SER A 725 -10.50 27.36 -10.77
N PRO A 726 -11.69 27.43 -11.40
CA PRO A 726 -12.38 26.24 -11.86
C PRO A 726 -11.57 25.49 -12.90
N LEU A 727 -11.48 24.17 -12.74
CA LEU A 727 -10.89 23.25 -13.71
C LEU A 727 -11.94 22.93 -14.79
N LYS A 728 -11.96 23.74 -15.84
CA LYS A 728 -12.90 23.54 -16.94
C LYS A 728 -12.45 22.37 -17.82
N PRO A 729 -13.39 21.59 -18.36
CA PRO A 729 -13.09 20.61 -19.40
C PRO A 729 -12.30 21.22 -20.55
N LYS A 730 -11.26 20.51 -21.00
CA LYS A 730 -10.41 20.91 -22.15
C LYS A 730 -10.86 20.31 -23.47
N VAL A 731 -11.85 19.42 -23.42
CA VAL A 731 -12.46 18.75 -24.58
C VAL A 731 -13.96 19.00 -24.55
N ASP A 732 -14.57 19.09 -25.71
CA ASP A 732 -16.03 19.19 -25.83
C ASP A 732 -16.62 17.83 -25.43
N ILE A 733 -17.27 17.81 -24.28
CA ILE A 733 -18.01 16.63 -23.80
C ILE A 733 -19.49 16.92 -24.05
N SER A 734 -20.15 16.00 -24.76
CA SER A 734 -21.61 15.92 -24.70
C SER A 734 -21.97 15.51 -23.28
N ILE A 735 -22.18 16.46 -22.39
CA ILE A 735 -22.63 16.20 -21.02
C ILE A 735 -24.08 15.79 -21.15
N ASN A 736 -24.35 14.48 -21.15
CA ASN A 736 -25.69 13.99 -20.91
C ASN A 736 -26.04 14.31 -19.45
N LEU A 737 -26.76 15.41 -19.26
CA LEU A 737 -27.35 15.88 -18.00
C LEU A 737 -28.43 14.90 -17.52
#